data_9965528e30cc83cd355eb21149246fd2
#
_entry.id   9965528e30cc83cd355eb21149246fd2
#
_cell.length_a   1.000
_cell.length_b   1.000
_cell.length_c   1.000
_cell.angle_alpha   90.00
_cell.angle_beta   90.00
_cell.angle_gamma   90.00
#
_symmetry.space_group_name_H-M   'P 1'
#
loop_
_entity.id
_entity.type
_entity.pdbx_description
1 polymer ?
#
loop_
_entity_poly.entity_id
_entity_poly.type
_entity_poly.pdbx_seq_one_letter_code
_entity_poly.pdbx_strand_id
1 'polypeptide(L)'
;MNKFLKSLGVLLLVFLVPVSVDAQVMLKGLVTDEEGIPLVGVSVRYKEKPEIGVTTDMDGQFSIRETDGGSTLVFTYIGMRSVERQVNNPSAFIRVRMEPDAMELEQVVITGYKQTTIKKMTGSVGVISADQLKDAPSPTVDALMQGKIAGVSVQATSGQLGTTQKIRIRGTNTLTGDGEPLWVIDGVLMQGSGTDMPSSAEIKSNQLDDLFLNGIAGINPSDIENITILKDASAAAIYGSRAAGGVIVVTTKKGKQGKTKVNYSGNVSVTLAPQRSYGLMNSREKLNFEQGLWDEFSQEGYEAGRTDYPVVGIVGMVRSGKGKFEGWDKSRQDAYLAGLADVNTDWYDELFRNGLNTTHNLSISGGGEKYVYYTSLGYTKNSGLLKKNDYDRYNLTANMSMNPNKKVKLDLGVMGSYQYSQSPALNSFDPFTYAYNANPYESPYNEDGSYRADETYYALGEYNNNRNNTKVIPDGGFNVMREMNETSSKRKNTSVTVRGSIDYSIFSTFRFVGLASYTNSSNRLREIYNVGTKAALDNRLSVDGSSKKEYASILQNHIDNESYTLRGHFAYDGQFGTDHSLSLIAGAELRGSKSDGLYSKRYGYDPVTGNTITPLPDSPDGVGYEKLKAYLAALDASSGESWSEQRFASFYASADYYFQNRYIVNASFRTDGSSNFGSDKQFNPNWSLGAAWNISEEEFMAKLKPVLNRLTLRVATGFTGNICRTVSPQLIISYYDDYRNISNHTYHTGKVVSPPNPNLRWEKTQDVKVALDFGLFNERLTGIVEAYYRKSKDVVTRVSVL
;
A
#
# COMPACT_ATOMS: atom_id res chain seq x y z
N MET A 1 23.62 12.21 -5.69
CA MET A 1 22.89 13.47 -5.52
C MET A 1 23.29 14.55 -6.54
N ASN A 2 24.58 14.83 -6.76
CA ASN A 2 25.01 15.89 -7.69
C ASN A 2 24.79 15.64 -9.21
N LYS A 3 24.64 14.41 -9.67
CA LYS A 3 24.35 14.12 -11.09
C LYS A 3 22.85 14.21 -11.45
N PHE A 4 21.98 13.95 -10.48
CA PHE A 4 20.52 14.00 -10.66
C PHE A 4 19.99 15.45 -10.74
N LEU A 5 20.52 16.35 -9.93
CA LEU A 5 20.16 17.78 -9.97
C LEU A 5 20.60 18.51 -11.25
N LYS A 6 21.67 18.07 -11.91
CA LYS A 6 22.12 18.68 -13.18
C LYS A 6 21.24 18.28 -14.37
N SER A 7 20.62 17.11 -14.36
CA SER A 7 19.70 16.67 -15.42
C SER A 7 18.32 17.31 -15.30
N LEU A 8 17.90 17.70 -14.09
CA LEU A 8 16.62 18.35 -13.86
C LEU A 8 16.60 19.82 -14.32
N GLY A 9 17.75 20.51 -14.26
CA GLY A 9 17.89 21.90 -14.67
C GLY A 9 17.74 22.14 -16.17
N VAL A 10 18.01 21.15 -17.00
CA VAL A 10 17.92 21.24 -18.46
C VAL A 10 16.46 21.09 -18.97
N LEU A 11 15.61 20.41 -18.22
CA LEU A 11 14.20 20.18 -18.60
C LEU A 11 13.29 21.39 -18.37
N LEU A 12 13.69 22.36 -17.56
CA LEU A 12 12.87 23.51 -17.17
C LEU A 12 12.93 24.71 -18.12
N LEU A 13 13.82 24.71 -19.11
CA LEU A 13 14.18 25.91 -19.91
C LEU A 13 13.47 26.02 -21.27
N VAL A 14 12.54 25.12 -21.62
CA VAL A 14 11.96 25.05 -23.00
C VAL A 14 10.60 25.76 -23.17
N PHE A 15 10.05 26.45 -22.18
CA PHE A 15 8.64 26.88 -22.22
C PHE A 15 8.37 28.41 -22.18
N LEU A 16 8.74 29.16 -23.18
CA LEU A 16 8.24 30.54 -23.33
C LEU A 16 8.24 31.05 -24.79
N VAL A 17 7.05 31.12 -25.42
CA VAL A 17 6.84 31.93 -26.68
C VAL A 17 5.38 32.43 -26.79
N PRO A 18 5.08 33.73 -27.13
CA PRO A 18 3.75 34.32 -27.28
C PRO A 18 3.28 34.50 -28.75
N VAL A 19 1.97 34.65 -28.97
CA VAL A 19 1.34 34.90 -30.29
C VAL A 19 0.19 35.91 -30.20
N SER A 20 0.02 36.76 -31.27
CA SER A 20 -0.91 37.91 -31.40
C SER A 20 -2.14 37.63 -32.29
N VAL A 21 -3.25 38.39 -32.16
CA VAL A 21 -4.55 38.22 -32.86
C VAL A 21 -5.25 39.55 -33.28
N ASP A 22 -5.98 39.52 -34.36
CA ASP A 22 -6.75 40.60 -35.00
C ASP A 22 -8.27 40.61 -34.69
N ALA A 23 -8.96 41.77 -34.81
CA ALA A 23 -10.31 42.00 -34.28
C ALA A 23 -11.44 42.11 -35.33
N GLN A 24 -12.58 41.46 -35.02
CA GLN A 24 -13.89 41.62 -35.69
C GLN A 24 -14.98 41.83 -34.62
N VAL A 25 -16.17 42.36 -35.03
CA VAL A 25 -17.30 42.64 -34.13
C VAL A 25 -17.77 41.33 -33.44
N MET A 26 -17.74 41.32 -32.10
CA MET A 26 -17.92 40.13 -31.28
C MET A 26 -18.90 40.41 -30.13
N LEU A 27 -19.89 39.55 -29.97
CA LEU A 27 -20.73 39.46 -28.76
C LEU A 27 -19.88 39.04 -27.57
N LYS A 28 -19.90 39.80 -26.50
CA LYS A 28 -19.11 39.51 -25.29
C LYS A 28 -20.01 39.30 -24.08
N GLY A 29 -19.57 38.44 -23.19
CA GLY A 29 -20.30 38.20 -21.94
C GLY A 29 -19.47 37.50 -20.88
N LEU A 30 -20.08 37.32 -19.72
CA LEU A 30 -19.52 36.68 -18.55
C LEU A 30 -20.47 35.58 -18.08
N VAL A 31 -19.92 34.39 -17.81
CA VAL A 31 -20.66 33.27 -17.23
C VAL A 31 -20.13 33.00 -15.84
N THR A 32 -21.03 32.95 -14.86
CA THR A 32 -20.71 32.70 -13.45
C THR A 32 -21.57 31.56 -12.89
N ASP A 33 -21.18 31.00 -11.78
CA ASP A 33 -22.00 30.12 -10.96
C ASP A 33 -22.96 30.90 -10.06
N GLU A 34 -23.67 30.19 -9.15
CA GLU A 34 -24.58 30.79 -8.18
C GLU A 34 -23.90 31.74 -7.19
N GLU A 35 -22.62 31.50 -6.90
CA GLU A 35 -21.81 32.28 -5.95
C GLU A 35 -21.14 33.48 -6.63
N GLY A 36 -21.33 33.63 -7.95
CA GLY A 36 -20.74 34.70 -8.77
C GLY A 36 -19.28 34.40 -9.19
N ILE A 37 -18.79 33.16 -9.02
CA ILE A 37 -17.47 32.75 -9.44
C ILE A 37 -17.47 32.53 -10.97
N PRO A 38 -16.50 33.07 -11.72
CA PRO A 38 -16.40 32.88 -13.17
C PRO A 38 -16.24 31.41 -13.55
N LEU A 39 -17.05 30.92 -14.49
CA LEU A 39 -17.00 29.57 -15.03
C LEU A 39 -16.15 29.51 -16.30
N VAL A 40 -15.04 28.75 -16.21
CA VAL A 40 -14.09 28.55 -17.32
C VAL A 40 -14.50 27.34 -18.15
N GLY A 41 -14.47 27.45 -19.47
CA GLY A 41 -14.73 26.34 -20.38
C GLY A 41 -16.21 26.06 -20.64
N VAL A 42 -17.10 26.96 -20.28
CA VAL A 42 -18.52 26.89 -20.68
C VAL A 42 -18.64 26.96 -22.20
N SER A 43 -19.27 25.98 -22.81
CA SER A 43 -19.57 26.01 -24.24
C SER A 43 -20.72 26.95 -24.51
N VAL A 44 -20.46 27.96 -25.35
CA VAL A 44 -21.43 28.98 -25.80
C VAL A 44 -21.63 28.79 -27.28
N ARG A 45 -22.85 28.41 -27.72
CA ARG A 45 -23.17 28.15 -29.12
C ARG A 45 -24.49 28.81 -29.51
N TYR A 46 -24.66 29.09 -30.82
CA TYR A 46 -25.98 29.45 -31.32
C TYR A 46 -26.89 28.23 -31.39
N LYS A 47 -28.14 28.39 -30.95
CA LYS A 47 -29.15 27.32 -31.01
C LYS A 47 -29.48 26.97 -32.46
N GLU A 48 -29.54 27.97 -33.31
CA GLU A 48 -29.89 27.87 -34.73
C GLU A 48 -28.70 27.43 -35.61
N LYS A 49 -27.44 27.60 -35.11
CA LYS A 49 -26.17 27.24 -35.80
C LYS A 49 -25.21 26.63 -34.81
N PRO A 50 -25.40 25.36 -34.41
CA PRO A 50 -24.61 24.71 -33.37
C PRO A 50 -23.13 24.54 -33.69
N GLU A 51 -22.76 24.64 -34.98
CA GLU A 51 -21.37 24.60 -35.47
C GLU A 51 -20.59 25.86 -35.12
N ILE A 52 -21.26 26.96 -34.81
CA ILE A 52 -20.63 28.21 -34.39
C ILE A 52 -20.71 28.32 -32.88
N GLY A 53 -19.57 28.10 -32.23
CA GLY A 53 -19.47 28.16 -30.79
C GLY A 53 -18.07 28.56 -30.32
N VAL A 54 -17.99 29.00 -29.07
CA VAL A 54 -16.78 29.35 -28.33
C VAL A 54 -16.87 28.78 -26.92
N THR A 55 -15.77 28.80 -26.20
CA THR A 55 -15.73 28.47 -24.77
C THR A 55 -15.35 29.70 -23.97
N THR A 56 -15.85 29.81 -22.73
CA THR A 56 -15.46 30.89 -21.82
C THR A 56 -13.99 30.76 -21.43
N ASP A 57 -13.34 31.90 -21.29
CA ASP A 57 -11.97 32.03 -20.84
C ASP A 57 -11.83 31.87 -19.30
N MET A 58 -10.63 32.14 -18.79
CA MET A 58 -10.30 31.99 -17.37
C MET A 58 -11.01 32.94 -16.43
N ASP A 59 -11.47 34.07 -16.95
CA ASP A 59 -12.26 35.06 -16.22
C ASP A 59 -13.76 34.82 -16.44
N GLY A 60 -14.15 33.63 -17.01
CA GLY A 60 -15.53 33.30 -17.36
C GLY A 60 -16.09 34.08 -18.52
N GLN A 61 -15.24 34.83 -19.25
CA GLN A 61 -15.69 35.68 -20.37
C GLN A 61 -15.69 34.88 -21.66
N PHE A 62 -16.64 35.21 -22.52
CA PHE A 62 -16.70 34.66 -23.87
C PHE A 62 -16.79 35.80 -24.89
N SER A 63 -16.31 35.50 -26.08
CA SER A 63 -16.42 36.40 -27.22
C SER A 63 -16.78 35.57 -28.44
N ILE A 64 -18.01 35.62 -28.90
CA ILE A 64 -18.53 34.87 -30.03
C ILE A 64 -18.85 35.81 -31.19
N ARG A 65 -18.52 35.39 -32.42
CA ARG A 65 -18.81 36.18 -33.62
C ARG A 65 -20.31 36.27 -33.84
N GLU A 66 -20.80 37.48 -34.11
CA GLU A 66 -22.20 37.69 -34.53
C GLU A 66 -22.46 37.03 -35.89
N THR A 67 -23.61 36.36 -36.04
CA THR A 67 -24.01 35.70 -37.27
C THR A 67 -25.41 36.08 -37.68
N ASP A 68 -25.63 36.34 -38.96
CA ASP A 68 -26.97 36.55 -39.53
C ASP A 68 -27.82 35.29 -39.29
N GLY A 69 -28.96 35.43 -38.57
CA GLY A 69 -29.89 34.37 -38.28
C GLY A 69 -29.64 33.57 -37.04
N GLY A 70 -28.68 33.95 -36.17
CA GLY A 70 -28.51 33.39 -34.82
C GLY A 70 -29.05 34.37 -33.78
N SER A 71 -30.17 33.99 -33.11
CA SER A 71 -30.80 34.89 -32.10
C SER A 71 -30.69 34.36 -30.67
N THR A 72 -30.38 33.08 -30.49
CA THR A 72 -30.36 32.43 -29.16
C THR A 72 -29.01 31.77 -28.89
N LEU A 73 -28.34 32.18 -27.81
CA LEU A 73 -27.16 31.52 -27.32
C LEU A 73 -27.54 30.45 -26.29
N VAL A 74 -26.95 29.26 -26.44
CA VAL A 74 -27.06 28.14 -25.53
C VAL A 74 -25.74 27.98 -24.78
N PHE A 75 -25.79 28.04 -23.46
CA PHE A 75 -24.68 27.86 -22.55
C PHE A 75 -24.73 26.44 -21.96
N THR A 76 -23.72 25.64 -22.18
CA THR A 76 -23.64 24.30 -21.64
C THR A 76 -22.32 24.13 -20.92
N TYR A 77 -22.38 23.54 -19.72
CA TYR A 77 -21.22 23.22 -18.90
C TYR A 77 -21.46 21.95 -18.14
N ILE A 78 -20.42 21.14 -17.98
CA ILE A 78 -20.54 19.85 -17.29
C ILE A 78 -20.95 20.10 -15.84
N GLY A 79 -22.05 19.50 -15.39
CA GLY A 79 -22.57 19.64 -14.03
C GLY A 79 -23.41 20.89 -13.79
N MET A 80 -23.72 21.68 -14.82
CA MET A 80 -24.58 22.86 -14.73
C MET A 80 -25.80 22.71 -15.65
N ARG A 81 -26.90 23.25 -15.24
CA ARG A 81 -28.13 23.32 -16.08
C ARG A 81 -27.88 24.21 -17.29
N SER A 82 -28.18 23.69 -18.47
CA SER A 82 -28.09 24.47 -19.73
C SER A 82 -28.99 25.70 -19.66
N VAL A 83 -28.42 26.85 -20.03
CA VAL A 83 -29.13 28.13 -20.04
C VAL A 83 -29.26 28.61 -21.48
N GLU A 84 -30.49 28.98 -21.90
CA GLU A 84 -30.71 29.64 -23.19
C GLU A 84 -30.92 31.12 -22.97
N ARG A 85 -30.28 31.98 -23.79
CA ARG A 85 -30.39 33.43 -23.75
C ARG A 85 -30.61 33.98 -25.15
N GLN A 86 -31.72 34.69 -25.34
CA GLN A 86 -31.98 35.40 -26.55
C GLN A 86 -31.18 36.70 -26.60
N VAL A 87 -30.53 36.93 -27.70
CA VAL A 87 -29.69 38.11 -27.94
C VAL A 87 -30.50 39.15 -28.71
N ASN A 88 -31.03 40.13 -27.99
CA ASN A 88 -31.84 41.19 -28.58
C ASN A 88 -31.04 42.47 -28.95
N ASN A 89 -29.85 42.60 -28.42
CA ASN A 89 -28.93 43.71 -28.71
C ASN A 89 -27.48 43.19 -28.78
N PRO A 90 -26.86 43.18 -29.97
CA PRO A 90 -25.50 42.69 -30.19
C PRO A 90 -24.40 43.48 -29.46
N SER A 91 -24.68 44.71 -29.05
CA SER A 91 -23.70 45.54 -28.32
C SER A 91 -23.77 45.37 -26.80
N ALA A 92 -24.74 44.60 -26.27
CA ALA A 92 -24.92 44.42 -24.84
C ALA A 92 -23.97 43.35 -24.28
N PHE A 93 -23.36 43.66 -23.16
CA PHE A 93 -22.58 42.67 -22.41
C PHE A 93 -23.50 41.63 -21.73
N ILE A 94 -23.40 40.35 -22.13
CA ILE A 94 -24.30 39.28 -21.70
C ILE A 94 -23.80 38.69 -20.41
N ARG A 95 -24.58 38.72 -19.36
CA ARG A 95 -24.28 38.03 -18.08
C ARG A 95 -25.17 36.82 -17.93
N VAL A 96 -24.58 35.68 -17.73
CA VAL A 96 -25.27 34.40 -17.54
C VAL A 96 -24.83 33.81 -16.21
N ARG A 97 -25.78 33.49 -15.38
CA ARG A 97 -25.60 32.74 -14.16
C ARG A 97 -26.08 31.32 -14.43
N MET A 98 -25.21 30.33 -14.23
CA MET A 98 -25.55 28.92 -14.35
C MET A 98 -25.76 28.31 -12.96
N GLU A 99 -26.79 27.51 -12.85
CA GLU A 99 -27.13 26.78 -11.64
C GLU A 99 -26.57 25.35 -11.76
N PRO A 100 -26.08 24.74 -10.67
CA PRO A 100 -25.76 23.34 -10.67
C PRO A 100 -26.96 22.54 -11.18
N ASP A 101 -26.72 21.66 -12.13
CA ASP A 101 -27.74 20.70 -12.50
C ASP A 101 -27.78 19.66 -11.40
N ALA A 102 -28.86 19.64 -10.63
CA ALA A 102 -29.12 18.61 -9.62
C ALA A 102 -29.31 17.20 -10.24
N MET A 103 -29.37 17.11 -11.57
CA MET A 103 -29.21 15.85 -12.31
C MET A 103 -27.73 15.46 -12.30
N GLU A 104 -27.37 14.68 -11.29
CA GLU A 104 -26.28 13.70 -11.27
C GLU A 104 -25.10 14.04 -12.19
N LEU A 105 -24.04 14.59 -11.64
CA LEU A 105 -22.70 14.38 -12.17
C LEU A 105 -22.55 12.86 -12.36
N GLU A 106 -22.73 12.38 -13.61
CA GLU A 106 -22.51 10.97 -13.92
C GLU A 106 -21.11 10.62 -13.47
N GLN A 107 -21.02 9.92 -12.34
CA GLN A 107 -19.73 9.61 -11.73
C GLN A 107 -18.91 8.78 -12.73
N VAL A 108 -17.87 9.44 -13.25
CA VAL A 108 -16.97 8.84 -14.24
C VAL A 108 -16.14 7.76 -13.56
N VAL A 109 -16.11 6.61 -14.17
CA VAL A 109 -15.33 5.46 -13.75
C VAL A 109 -14.19 5.26 -14.72
N ILE A 110 -12.96 5.29 -14.22
CA ILE A 110 -11.75 5.00 -14.98
C ILE A 110 -11.31 3.58 -14.64
N THR A 111 -11.40 2.69 -15.61
CA THR A 111 -11.01 1.29 -15.43
C THR A 111 -9.56 1.02 -15.86
N GLY A 112 -8.78 2.06 -16.19
CA GLY A 112 -7.40 1.92 -16.67
C GLY A 112 -7.25 1.49 -18.13
N TYR A 113 -8.30 0.95 -18.76
CA TYR A 113 -8.37 0.63 -20.18
C TYR A 113 -9.36 1.53 -20.92
N LYS A 114 -10.42 1.93 -20.26
CA LYS A 114 -11.45 2.81 -20.79
C LYS A 114 -12.03 3.71 -19.68
N GLN A 115 -12.64 4.81 -20.11
CA GLN A 115 -13.43 5.68 -19.28
C GLN A 115 -14.92 5.44 -19.56
N THR A 116 -15.74 5.31 -18.54
CA THR A 116 -17.17 5.06 -18.64
C THR A 116 -17.91 5.69 -17.47
N THR A 117 -19.23 5.58 -17.41
CA THR A 117 -20.01 6.06 -16.27
C THR A 117 -20.59 4.88 -15.47
N ILE A 118 -20.91 5.08 -14.19
CA ILE A 118 -21.50 4.03 -13.34
C ILE A 118 -22.78 3.47 -13.97
N LYS A 119 -23.61 4.31 -14.62
CA LYS A 119 -24.84 3.90 -15.29
C LYS A 119 -24.62 2.91 -16.43
N LYS A 120 -23.48 3.01 -17.12
CA LYS A 120 -23.09 2.15 -18.24
C LYS A 120 -22.32 0.90 -17.85
N MET A 121 -22.09 0.67 -16.56
CA MET A 121 -21.37 -0.51 -16.07
C MET A 121 -22.33 -1.62 -15.61
N THR A 122 -21.99 -2.86 -15.97
CA THR A 122 -22.65 -4.06 -15.47
C THR A 122 -21.97 -4.61 -14.21
N GLY A 123 -20.68 -4.32 -14.04
CA GLY A 123 -19.84 -4.74 -12.92
C GLY A 123 -20.08 -3.93 -11.63
N SER A 124 -19.64 -4.49 -10.49
CA SER A 124 -19.68 -3.81 -9.20
C SER A 124 -18.43 -2.96 -9.00
N VAL A 125 -18.65 -1.66 -8.83
CA VAL A 125 -17.57 -0.67 -8.70
C VAL A 125 -17.83 0.20 -7.49
N GLY A 126 -16.76 0.54 -6.78
CA GLY A 126 -16.77 1.61 -5.77
C GLY A 126 -15.83 2.72 -6.21
N VAL A 127 -16.20 3.96 -5.99
CA VAL A 127 -15.36 5.11 -6.32
C VAL A 127 -15.21 5.99 -5.10
N ILE A 128 -13.97 6.39 -4.80
CA ILE A 128 -13.63 7.37 -3.76
C ILE A 128 -13.06 8.59 -4.47
N SER A 129 -13.68 9.74 -4.31
CA SER A 129 -13.19 11.00 -4.88
C SER A 129 -12.07 11.62 -4.05
N ALA A 130 -11.33 12.56 -4.64
CA ALA A 130 -10.28 13.33 -3.96
C ALA A 130 -10.81 14.04 -2.70
N ASP A 131 -12.05 14.53 -2.72
CA ASP A 131 -12.63 15.26 -1.59
C ASP A 131 -12.89 14.33 -0.40
N GLN A 132 -13.34 13.11 -0.65
CA GLN A 132 -13.51 12.08 0.41
C GLN A 132 -12.18 11.60 1.00
N LEU A 133 -11.06 11.79 0.30
CA LEU A 133 -9.73 11.45 0.79
C LEU A 133 -9.12 12.55 1.68
N LYS A 134 -9.55 13.79 1.53
CA LYS A 134 -8.99 14.95 2.27
C LYS A 134 -9.30 14.90 3.79
N ASP A 135 -10.41 14.28 4.17
CA ASP A 135 -10.92 14.33 5.55
C ASP A 135 -10.25 13.31 6.49
N ALA A 136 -9.37 12.46 5.97
CA ALA A 136 -8.74 11.43 6.78
C ALA A 136 -7.24 11.76 7.01
N PRO A 137 -6.80 11.84 8.26
CA PRO A 137 -5.42 12.21 8.60
C PRO A 137 -4.43 11.04 8.47
N SER A 138 -4.56 10.21 7.44
CA SER A 138 -3.66 9.07 7.24
C SER A 138 -2.54 9.38 6.25
N PRO A 139 -1.29 8.97 6.54
CA PRO A 139 -0.17 9.18 5.65
C PRO A 139 -0.15 8.26 4.42
N THR A 140 -0.97 7.20 4.40
CA THR A 140 -0.96 6.19 3.34
C THR A 140 -2.32 6.06 2.66
N VAL A 141 -2.32 5.77 1.34
CA VAL A 141 -3.52 5.69 0.50
C VAL A 141 -4.43 4.54 0.91
N ASP A 142 -3.84 3.41 1.25
CA ASP A 142 -4.53 2.21 1.69
C ASP A 142 -5.34 2.43 2.98
N ALA A 143 -4.76 3.10 3.97
CA ALA A 143 -5.46 3.44 5.21
C ALA A 143 -6.61 4.43 5.00
N LEU A 144 -6.49 5.35 4.02
CA LEU A 144 -7.57 6.29 3.66
C LEU A 144 -8.82 5.61 3.11
N MET A 145 -8.70 4.38 2.62
CA MET A 145 -9.82 3.61 2.06
C MET A 145 -10.66 2.91 3.15
N GLN A 146 -10.17 2.85 4.38
CA GLN A 146 -10.85 2.14 5.48
C GLN A 146 -12.26 2.70 5.72
N GLY A 147 -13.27 1.81 5.70
CA GLY A 147 -14.67 2.18 5.94
C GLY A 147 -15.36 2.98 4.83
N LYS A 148 -14.67 3.31 3.72
CA LYS A 148 -15.22 4.15 2.64
C LYS A 148 -16.05 3.37 1.62
N ILE A 149 -15.81 2.07 1.44
CA ILE A 149 -16.47 1.27 0.42
C ILE A 149 -16.97 -0.05 0.99
N ALA A 150 -18.25 -0.35 0.76
CA ALA A 150 -18.86 -1.62 1.14
C ALA A 150 -18.18 -2.82 0.45
N GLY A 151 -17.89 -3.88 1.23
CA GLY A 151 -17.24 -5.09 0.74
C GLY A 151 -15.71 -4.99 0.62
N VAL A 152 -15.10 -3.92 1.11
CA VAL A 152 -13.65 -3.74 1.22
C VAL A 152 -13.28 -3.71 2.69
N SER A 153 -12.42 -4.63 3.11
CA SER A 153 -11.83 -4.66 4.45
C SER A 153 -10.40 -4.17 4.36
N VAL A 154 -10.05 -3.20 5.18
CA VAL A 154 -8.70 -2.65 5.33
C VAL A 154 -8.29 -2.81 6.78
N GLN A 155 -7.19 -3.50 7.02
CA GLN A 155 -6.71 -3.83 8.36
C GLN A 155 -5.25 -3.42 8.52
N ALA A 156 -4.93 -2.72 9.60
CA ALA A 156 -3.56 -2.47 9.98
C ALA A 156 -2.90 -3.80 10.38
N THR A 157 -1.73 -4.07 9.82
CA THR A 157 -0.94 -5.28 10.13
C THR A 157 0.10 -5.04 11.19
N SER A 158 0.54 -3.78 11.31
CA SER A 158 1.56 -3.34 12.25
C SER A 158 1.31 -1.89 12.66
N GLY A 159 1.76 -1.51 13.85
CA GLY A 159 1.85 -0.11 14.28
C GLY A 159 3.12 0.61 13.78
N GLN A 160 3.98 -0.06 13.04
CA GLN A 160 5.19 0.52 12.48
C GLN A 160 4.87 1.54 11.39
N LEU A 161 5.52 2.70 11.43
CA LEU A 161 5.28 3.77 10.48
C LEU A 161 5.70 3.39 9.05
N GLY A 162 4.85 3.72 8.08
CA GLY A 162 5.11 3.44 6.66
C GLY A 162 4.76 2.03 6.19
N THR A 163 4.22 1.17 7.06
CA THR A 163 3.73 -0.16 6.66
C THR A 163 2.42 -0.06 5.88
N THR A 164 2.24 -0.97 4.92
CA THR A 164 1.00 -1.09 4.16
C THR A 164 -0.07 -1.83 4.94
N GLN A 165 -1.33 -1.52 4.61
CA GLN A 165 -2.48 -2.17 5.22
C GLN A 165 -2.84 -3.44 4.44
N LYS A 166 -3.39 -4.43 5.15
CA LYS A 166 -3.96 -5.62 4.53
C LYS A 166 -5.34 -5.30 3.97
N ILE A 167 -5.49 -5.45 2.64
CA ILE A 167 -6.75 -5.17 1.96
C ILE A 167 -7.36 -6.46 1.45
N ARG A 168 -8.66 -6.64 1.69
CA ARG A 168 -9.45 -7.74 1.15
C ARG A 168 -10.73 -7.21 0.53
N ILE A 169 -11.03 -7.66 -0.68
CA ILE A 169 -12.26 -7.33 -1.39
C ILE A 169 -13.13 -8.57 -1.47
N ARG A 170 -14.29 -8.53 -0.78
CA ARG A 170 -15.24 -9.64 -0.70
C ARG A 170 -14.64 -10.94 -0.13
N GLY A 171 -13.73 -10.82 0.85
CA GLY A 171 -13.13 -11.95 1.56
C GLY A 171 -11.90 -12.56 0.88
N THR A 172 -11.54 -13.77 1.32
CA THR A 172 -10.36 -14.51 0.87
C THR A 172 -10.74 -15.46 -0.28
N ASN A 173 -9.94 -15.56 -1.30
CA ASN A 173 -10.17 -16.32 -2.53
C ASN A 173 -9.08 -17.39 -2.80
N THR A 174 -8.03 -17.44 -2.01
CA THR A 174 -6.92 -18.39 -2.11
C THR A 174 -6.50 -18.87 -0.73
N LEU A 175 -5.83 -20.02 -0.65
CA LEU A 175 -5.27 -20.57 0.60
C LEU A 175 -3.81 -20.18 0.80
N THR A 176 -3.01 -20.26 -0.26
CA THR A 176 -1.56 -20.05 -0.22
C THR A 176 -1.10 -18.96 -1.19
N GLY A 177 -1.97 -18.50 -2.10
CA GLY A 177 -1.66 -17.46 -3.08
C GLY A 177 -1.87 -16.06 -2.52
N ASP A 178 -1.45 -15.06 -3.31
CA ASP A 178 -1.66 -13.65 -3.02
C ASP A 178 -3.16 -13.30 -3.13
N GLY A 179 -3.79 -13.04 -2.01
CA GLY A 179 -5.20 -12.63 -1.95
C GLY A 179 -5.40 -11.12 -1.91
N GLU A 180 -4.33 -10.32 -2.05
CA GLU A 180 -4.39 -8.86 -2.14
C GLU A 180 -4.99 -8.39 -3.47
N PRO A 181 -5.70 -7.25 -3.49
CA PRO A 181 -6.17 -6.65 -4.74
C PRO A 181 -4.99 -6.15 -5.59
N LEU A 182 -5.17 -6.22 -6.90
CA LEU A 182 -4.22 -5.69 -7.86
C LEU A 182 -4.29 -4.16 -7.90
N TRP A 183 -3.17 -3.48 -7.76
CA TRP A 183 -3.10 -2.03 -7.87
C TRP A 183 -2.71 -1.58 -9.26
N VAL A 184 -3.42 -0.57 -9.76
CA VAL A 184 -3.19 0.06 -11.05
C VAL A 184 -3.13 1.57 -10.87
N ILE A 185 -2.04 2.20 -11.25
CA ILE A 185 -1.86 3.65 -11.13
C ILE A 185 -1.75 4.25 -12.52
N ASP A 186 -2.70 5.07 -12.90
CA ASP A 186 -2.79 5.69 -14.22
C ASP A 186 -2.62 4.69 -15.38
N GLY A 187 -3.20 3.50 -15.23
CA GLY A 187 -3.15 2.43 -16.21
C GLY A 187 -1.92 1.52 -16.15
N VAL A 188 -0.95 1.81 -15.28
CA VAL A 188 0.23 0.95 -15.03
C VAL A 188 -0.07 0.00 -13.87
N LEU A 189 0.09 -1.29 -14.11
CA LEU A 189 0.01 -2.29 -13.05
C LEU A 189 1.21 -2.15 -12.13
N MET A 190 0.95 -1.86 -10.88
CA MET A 190 1.98 -1.93 -9.86
C MET A 190 2.22 -3.40 -9.55
N GLN A 191 3.44 -3.81 -9.76
CA GLN A 191 3.86 -5.10 -9.27
C GLN A 191 4.18 -4.92 -7.79
N GLY A 192 3.33 -5.45 -6.90
CA GLY A 192 3.77 -5.75 -5.57
C GLY A 192 4.97 -6.67 -5.74
N SER A 193 6.11 -6.29 -5.24
CA SER A 193 7.20 -7.20 -5.00
C SER A 193 6.58 -8.35 -4.23
N GLY A 194 6.51 -9.51 -4.83
CA GLY A 194 6.00 -10.80 -4.38
C GLY A 194 5.71 -11.06 -2.92
N THR A 195 5.16 -10.11 -2.27
CA THR A 195 4.84 -10.18 -0.86
C THR A 195 3.51 -10.85 -0.71
N ASP A 196 3.58 -12.15 -0.54
CA ASP A 196 2.63 -12.77 0.37
C ASP A 196 2.68 -11.93 1.64
N MET A 197 1.52 -11.37 2.07
CA MET A 197 1.46 -10.76 3.40
C MET A 197 2.08 -11.76 4.37
N PRO A 198 2.99 -11.32 5.25
CA PRO A 198 3.65 -12.22 6.17
C PRO A 198 2.60 -13.07 6.87
N SER A 199 2.88 -14.32 7.02
CA SER A 199 2.04 -15.22 7.82
C SER A 199 1.92 -14.66 9.25
N SER A 200 0.90 -15.10 9.99
CA SER A 200 0.79 -14.71 11.40
C SER A 200 2.04 -15.08 12.22
N ALA A 201 2.81 -16.09 11.79
CA ALA A 201 4.07 -16.46 12.41
C ALA A 201 5.19 -15.47 12.07
N GLU A 202 5.29 -15.01 10.83
CA GLU A 202 6.26 -14.02 10.37
C GLU A 202 5.97 -12.64 10.99
N ILE A 203 4.68 -12.27 11.14
CA ILE A 203 4.28 -11.05 11.86
C ILE A 203 4.70 -11.14 13.34
N LYS A 204 4.49 -12.28 13.97
CA LYS A 204 4.90 -12.51 15.37
C LYS A 204 6.41 -12.55 15.56
N SER A 205 7.15 -13.03 14.56
CA SER A 205 8.62 -13.04 14.58
C SER A 205 9.25 -11.72 14.15
N ASN A 206 8.43 -10.69 13.90
CA ASN A 206 8.83 -9.35 13.43
C ASN A 206 9.58 -9.36 12.08
N GLN A 207 9.40 -10.40 11.27
CA GLN A 207 9.91 -10.47 9.89
C GLN A 207 8.99 -9.66 8.96
N LEU A 208 8.97 -8.34 9.17
CA LEU A 208 8.06 -7.41 8.47
C LEU A 208 8.70 -6.79 7.24
N ASP A 209 9.83 -7.31 6.79
CA ASP A 209 10.61 -6.74 5.68
C ASP A 209 9.79 -6.59 4.40
N ASP A 210 8.90 -7.52 4.17
CA ASP A 210 8.07 -7.56 2.97
C ASP A 210 6.93 -6.53 2.98
N LEU A 211 6.49 -6.04 4.14
CA LEU A 211 5.42 -5.04 4.24
C LEU A 211 5.78 -3.68 3.63
N PHE A 212 7.07 -3.39 3.50
CA PHE A 212 7.56 -2.11 2.96
C PHE A 212 7.85 -2.14 1.46
N LEU A 213 7.76 -3.29 0.82
CA LEU A 213 8.10 -3.46 -0.59
C LEU A 213 6.98 -3.02 -1.54
N ASN A 214 5.83 -2.62 -1.00
CA ASN A 214 4.68 -2.25 -1.82
C ASN A 214 4.84 -0.83 -2.41
N GLY A 215 4.88 -0.72 -3.74
CA GLY A 215 5.01 0.55 -4.48
C GLY A 215 3.92 1.59 -4.17
N ILE A 216 2.83 1.18 -3.51
CA ILE A 216 1.71 2.05 -3.13
C ILE A 216 2.07 2.97 -1.97
N ALA A 217 2.93 2.51 -1.06
CA ALA A 217 3.39 3.33 0.07
C ALA A 217 4.08 4.64 -0.37
N GLY A 218 4.56 4.69 -1.63
CA GLY A 218 5.19 5.86 -2.23
C GLY A 218 4.24 6.91 -2.81
N ILE A 219 2.93 6.65 -2.92
CA ILE A 219 1.99 7.61 -3.52
C ILE A 219 1.61 8.68 -2.51
N ASN A 220 1.62 9.94 -2.96
CA ASN A 220 1.09 11.03 -2.16
C ASN A 220 -0.44 11.10 -2.31
N PRO A 221 -1.23 10.94 -1.22
CA PRO A 221 -2.68 11.06 -1.28
C PRO A 221 -3.18 12.36 -1.89
N SER A 222 -2.44 13.45 -1.71
CA SER A 222 -2.79 14.76 -2.26
C SER A 222 -2.75 14.83 -3.79
N ASP A 223 -2.08 13.88 -4.46
CA ASP A 223 -1.98 13.82 -5.91
C ASP A 223 -3.07 12.95 -6.55
N ILE A 224 -3.91 12.31 -5.74
CA ILE A 224 -4.98 11.43 -6.22
C ILE A 224 -6.19 12.27 -6.63
N GLU A 225 -6.75 11.96 -7.79
CA GLU A 225 -8.03 12.50 -8.25
C GLU A 225 -9.20 11.60 -7.87
N ASN A 226 -9.04 10.29 -8.08
CA ASN A 226 -9.99 9.29 -7.61
C ASN A 226 -9.36 7.91 -7.43
N ILE A 227 -10.04 7.07 -6.65
CA ILE A 227 -9.74 5.65 -6.50
C ILE A 227 -10.97 4.87 -6.92
N THR A 228 -10.83 4.01 -7.92
CA THR A 228 -11.87 3.12 -8.41
C THR A 228 -11.58 1.69 -7.99
N ILE A 229 -12.52 1.03 -7.33
CA ILE A 229 -12.38 -0.36 -6.88
C ILE A 229 -13.29 -1.26 -7.69
N LEU A 230 -12.70 -2.17 -8.45
CA LEU A 230 -13.38 -3.18 -9.26
C LEU A 230 -13.54 -4.44 -8.42
N LYS A 231 -14.78 -4.78 -8.04
CA LYS A 231 -15.05 -5.80 -7.00
C LYS A 231 -15.42 -7.18 -7.55
N ASP A 232 -15.79 -7.29 -8.82
CA ASP A 232 -16.26 -8.54 -9.42
C ASP A 232 -15.58 -8.85 -10.78
N ALA A 233 -15.80 -10.04 -11.30
CA ALA A 233 -15.22 -10.50 -12.55
C ALA A 233 -15.62 -9.61 -13.75
N SER A 234 -16.86 -9.10 -13.81
CA SER A 234 -17.29 -8.24 -14.93
C SER A 234 -16.53 -6.93 -14.99
N ALA A 235 -16.22 -6.35 -13.84
CA ALA A 235 -15.42 -5.13 -13.76
C ALA A 235 -13.91 -5.39 -13.92
N ALA A 236 -13.40 -6.54 -13.43
CA ALA A 236 -11.99 -6.81 -13.24
C ALA A 236 -11.37 -7.78 -14.26
N ALA A 237 -12.18 -8.55 -15.06
CA ALA A 237 -11.66 -9.60 -15.94
C ALA A 237 -10.67 -9.09 -17.00
N ILE A 238 -10.78 -7.83 -17.42
CA ILE A 238 -9.83 -7.21 -18.36
C ILE A 238 -8.40 -7.12 -17.80
N TYR A 239 -8.24 -7.19 -16.47
CA TYR A 239 -6.95 -7.25 -15.78
C TYR A 239 -6.41 -8.68 -15.64
N GLY A 240 -7.23 -9.68 -16.02
CA GLY A 240 -6.84 -11.07 -16.21
C GLY A 240 -6.61 -11.85 -14.94
N SER A 241 -5.63 -12.72 -15.01
CA SER A 241 -5.38 -13.81 -14.07
C SER A 241 -4.79 -13.38 -12.73
N ARG A 242 -4.75 -12.10 -12.43
CA ARG A 242 -4.30 -11.55 -11.15
C ARG A 242 -5.41 -10.78 -10.43
N ALA A 243 -6.59 -10.71 -11.04
CA ALA A 243 -7.69 -9.88 -10.58
C ALA A 243 -8.70 -10.60 -9.67
N ALA A 244 -8.40 -11.84 -9.24
CA ALA A 244 -9.29 -12.59 -8.35
C ALA A 244 -9.48 -11.93 -6.97
N GLY A 245 -8.46 -11.21 -6.48
CA GLY A 245 -8.55 -10.37 -5.28
C GLY A 245 -9.29 -9.04 -5.50
N GLY A 246 -9.74 -8.74 -6.73
CA GLY A 246 -10.23 -7.43 -7.15
C GLY A 246 -9.12 -6.51 -7.66
N VAL A 247 -9.50 -5.32 -8.14
CA VAL A 247 -8.55 -4.33 -8.68
C VAL A 247 -8.83 -2.95 -8.09
N ILE A 248 -7.78 -2.28 -7.65
CA ILE A 248 -7.82 -0.90 -7.19
C ILE A 248 -7.13 -0.02 -8.22
N VAL A 249 -7.89 0.84 -8.88
CA VAL A 249 -7.38 1.76 -9.90
C VAL A 249 -7.28 3.15 -9.30
N VAL A 250 -6.06 3.66 -9.20
CA VAL A 250 -5.76 5.02 -8.75
C VAL A 250 -5.52 5.90 -9.96
N THR A 251 -6.23 7.01 -10.01
CA THR A 251 -6.03 8.04 -11.02
C THR A 251 -5.41 9.25 -10.36
N THR A 252 -4.26 9.71 -10.88
CA THR A 252 -3.60 10.90 -10.38
C THR A 252 -4.14 12.17 -11.04
N LYS A 253 -3.99 13.30 -10.36
CA LYS A 253 -4.39 14.61 -10.85
C LYS A 253 -3.66 14.96 -12.14
N LYS A 254 -4.40 15.52 -13.09
CA LYS A 254 -3.90 16.03 -14.37
C LYS A 254 -4.07 17.54 -14.47
N GLY A 255 -3.32 18.16 -15.37
CA GLY A 255 -3.51 19.56 -15.69
C GLY A 255 -4.88 19.82 -16.31
N LYS A 256 -5.41 21.00 -16.08
CA LYS A 256 -6.61 21.53 -16.73
C LYS A 256 -6.24 22.76 -17.55
N GLN A 257 -6.97 23.01 -18.63
CA GLN A 257 -6.79 24.25 -19.39
C GLN A 257 -7.07 25.45 -18.49
N GLY A 258 -6.23 26.46 -18.56
CA GLY A 258 -6.39 27.66 -17.80
C GLY A 258 -5.06 28.26 -17.35
N LYS A 259 -5.13 29.41 -16.66
CA LYS A 259 -3.95 30.08 -16.06
C LYS A 259 -3.26 29.11 -15.09
N THR A 260 -1.96 29.26 -14.98
CA THR A 260 -1.18 28.52 -14.00
C THR A 260 -1.72 28.77 -12.60
N LYS A 261 -2.07 27.69 -11.89
CA LYS A 261 -2.50 27.68 -10.49
C LYS A 261 -1.42 27.04 -9.64
N VAL A 262 -1.06 27.72 -8.57
CA VAL A 262 -0.18 27.18 -7.52
C VAL A 262 -1.05 26.87 -6.31
N ASN A 263 -0.97 25.64 -5.81
CA ASN A 263 -1.72 25.22 -4.64
C ASN A 263 -0.76 24.62 -3.62
N TYR A 264 -0.88 25.08 -2.39
CA TYR A 264 -0.19 24.52 -1.24
C TYR A 264 -1.22 23.97 -0.27
N SER A 265 -0.99 22.74 0.21
CA SER A 265 -1.76 22.14 1.29
C SER A 265 -0.81 21.64 2.38
N GLY A 266 -1.13 21.95 3.63
CA GLY A 266 -0.42 21.51 4.81
C GLY A 266 -1.38 20.83 5.78
N ASN A 267 -0.95 19.74 6.40
CA ASN A 267 -1.69 19.06 7.45
C ASN A 267 -0.75 18.77 8.61
N VAL A 268 -1.24 18.97 9.83
CA VAL A 268 -0.56 18.64 11.08
C VAL A 268 -1.50 17.82 11.93
N SER A 269 -1.08 16.62 12.35
CA SER A 269 -1.86 15.80 13.29
C SER A 269 -1.00 15.34 14.45
N VAL A 270 -1.59 15.31 15.62
CA VAL A 270 -0.98 14.85 16.86
C VAL A 270 -1.72 13.61 17.34
N THR A 271 -0.99 12.54 17.59
CA THR A 271 -1.51 11.33 18.23
C THR A 271 -0.96 11.28 19.65
N LEU A 272 -1.84 11.25 20.63
CA LEU A 272 -1.43 11.22 22.03
C LEU A 272 -0.75 9.89 22.36
N ALA A 273 0.27 9.96 23.19
CA ALA A 273 0.94 8.79 23.75
C ALA A 273 -0.06 7.92 24.54
N PRO A 274 0.12 6.58 24.54
CA PRO A 274 -0.66 5.74 25.43
C PRO A 274 -0.40 6.15 26.88
N GLN A 275 -1.47 6.25 27.66
CA GLN A 275 -1.40 6.66 29.06
C GLN A 275 -1.56 5.45 29.98
N ARG A 276 -1.01 5.56 31.19
CA ARG A 276 -1.18 4.57 32.26
C ARG A 276 -2.61 4.64 32.83
N SER A 277 -3.60 4.24 32.03
CA SER A 277 -5.03 4.34 32.39
C SER A 277 -5.66 3.04 32.89
N TYR A 278 -4.87 1.97 33.01
CA TYR A 278 -5.38 0.62 33.27
C TYR A 278 -5.46 0.24 34.74
N GLY A 279 -5.35 1.19 35.67
CA GLY A 279 -5.37 0.90 37.11
C GLY A 279 -4.17 0.07 37.58
N LEU A 280 -3.00 0.26 36.94
CA LEU A 280 -1.77 -0.45 37.30
C LEU A 280 -1.32 -0.03 38.70
N MET A 281 -0.80 -1.03 39.47
CA MET A 281 -0.25 -0.82 40.77
C MET A 281 0.95 0.14 40.76
N ASN A 282 1.07 1.01 41.72
CA ASN A 282 2.31 1.70 42.02
C ASN A 282 3.30 0.77 42.76
N SER A 283 4.54 1.22 42.97
CA SER A 283 5.58 0.37 43.55
C SER A 283 5.24 -0.13 44.96
N ARG A 284 4.65 0.68 45.78
CA ARG A 284 4.24 0.30 47.12
C ARG A 284 3.12 -0.75 47.13
N GLU A 285 2.12 -0.52 46.28
CA GLU A 285 1.02 -1.49 46.09
C GLU A 285 1.53 -2.82 45.56
N LYS A 286 2.43 -2.77 44.56
CA LYS A 286 3.01 -3.98 43.96
C LYS A 286 3.86 -4.77 44.95
N LEU A 287 4.73 -4.09 45.71
CA LEU A 287 5.55 -4.74 46.75
C LEU A 287 4.69 -5.33 47.89
N ASN A 288 3.62 -4.65 48.29
CA ASN A 288 2.68 -5.19 49.28
C ASN A 288 1.95 -6.43 48.75
N PHE A 289 1.55 -6.41 47.47
CA PHE A 289 0.94 -7.56 46.82
C PHE A 289 1.90 -8.76 46.76
N GLU A 290 3.14 -8.52 46.37
CA GLU A 290 4.19 -9.56 46.33
C GLU A 290 4.52 -10.09 47.72
N GLN A 291 4.54 -9.23 48.74
CA GLN A 291 4.74 -9.67 50.12
C GLN A 291 3.59 -10.55 50.61
N GLY A 292 2.34 -10.20 50.28
CA GLY A 292 1.18 -11.04 50.57
C GLY A 292 1.28 -12.42 49.92
N LEU A 293 1.67 -12.46 48.66
CA LEU A 293 1.92 -13.75 47.97
C LEU A 293 3.05 -14.56 48.63
N TRP A 294 4.14 -13.89 49.00
CA TRP A 294 5.25 -14.55 49.68
C TRP A 294 4.81 -15.14 51.03
N ASP A 295 4.04 -14.39 51.84
CA ASP A 295 3.56 -14.85 53.12
C ASP A 295 2.60 -16.04 53.00
N GLU A 296 1.74 -16.07 51.98
CA GLU A 296 0.83 -17.15 51.68
C GLU A 296 1.59 -18.40 51.23
N PHE A 297 2.46 -18.30 50.25
CA PHE A 297 3.23 -19.43 49.76
C PHE A 297 4.25 -19.98 50.77
N SER A 298 4.81 -19.17 51.63
CA SER A 298 5.75 -19.63 52.65
C SER A 298 5.08 -20.43 53.79
N GLN A 299 3.78 -20.21 54.06
CA GLN A 299 3.01 -20.92 55.07
C GLN A 299 2.52 -22.30 54.61
N GLU A 300 2.32 -22.52 53.33
CA GLU A 300 1.76 -23.79 52.84
C GLU A 300 2.80 -24.89 52.59
N GLY A 301 4.03 -24.80 53.11
CA GLY A 301 5.05 -25.82 52.96
C GLY A 301 5.52 -26.02 51.51
N TYR A 302 5.43 -25.02 50.67
CA TYR A 302 5.99 -25.01 49.33
C TYR A 302 7.50 -25.25 49.44
N GLU A 303 7.96 -26.39 48.95
CA GLU A 303 9.38 -26.75 49.00
C GLU A 303 10.24 -25.62 48.44
N ALA A 304 11.25 -25.21 49.19
CA ALA A 304 12.14 -24.10 48.85
C ALA A 304 12.83 -24.19 47.47
N GLY A 305 12.70 -25.30 46.75
CA GLY A 305 13.16 -25.52 45.40
C GLY A 305 12.13 -25.19 44.32
N ARG A 306 10.88 -24.88 44.63
CA ARG A 306 9.80 -24.53 43.70
C ARG A 306 9.43 -23.05 43.74
N THR A 307 10.00 -22.28 44.66
CA THR A 307 9.94 -20.82 44.61
C THR A 307 10.85 -20.29 43.51
N ASP A 308 10.53 -20.67 42.28
CA ASP A 308 11.11 -20.00 41.15
C ASP A 308 10.55 -18.58 41.11
N TYR A 309 11.42 -17.66 41.39
CA TYR A 309 11.31 -16.23 41.53
C TYR A 309 10.26 -15.47 40.72
N PRO A 310 9.82 -15.91 39.52
CA PRO A 310 8.92 -15.13 38.69
C PRO A 310 7.55 -14.92 39.29
N VAL A 311 7.12 -15.79 40.17
CA VAL A 311 5.75 -15.79 40.72
C VAL A 311 5.57 -14.71 41.79
N VAL A 312 6.63 -14.38 42.54
CA VAL A 312 6.56 -13.47 43.67
C VAL A 312 7.39 -12.19 43.48
N GLY A 313 7.92 -11.98 42.28
CA GLY A 313 8.67 -10.78 41.93
C GLY A 313 9.92 -10.54 42.78
N ILE A 314 10.27 -9.26 42.99
CA ILE A 314 11.48 -8.88 43.76
C ILE A 314 11.39 -9.28 45.22
N VAL A 315 10.20 -9.27 45.82
CA VAL A 315 10.01 -9.68 47.20
C VAL A 315 10.39 -11.13 47.39
N GLY A 316 9.97 -12.03 46.49
CA GLY A 316 10.34 -13.41 46.51
C GLY A 316 11.85 -13.65 46.38
N MET A 317 12.51 -12.89 45.52
CA MET A 317 13.96 -12.93 45.31
C MET A 317 14.68 -12.53 46.62
N VAL A 318 14.31 -11.42 47.21
CA VAL A 318 14.90 -10.87 48.46
C VAL A 318 14.66 -11.79 49.63
N ARG A 319 13.44 -12.26 49.85
CA ARG A 319 13.05 -13.09 50.97
C ARG A 319 13.62 -14.51 50.88
N SER A 320 13.80 -15.04 49.72
CA SER A 320 14.44 -16.34 49.52
C SER A 320 15.94 -16.33 49.86
N GLY A 321 16.56 -15.12 49.93
CA GLY A 321 18.00 -15.01 50.25
C GLY A 321 18.92 -15.65 49.21
N LYS A 322 18.49 -15.75 47.96
CA LYS A 322 19.28 -16.37 46.87
C LYS A 322 20.00 -15.34 46.00
N GLY A 323 21.05 -15.75 45.33
CA GLY A 323 21.85 -14.93 44.44
C GLY A 323 22.49 -13.77 45.17
N LYS A 324 22.33 -12.51 44.71
CA LYS A 324 22.93 -11.32 45.33
C LYS A 324 22.38 -11.00 46.72
N PHE A 325 21.30 -11.65 47.13
CA PHE A 325 20.65 -11.49 48.43
C PHE A 325 21.08 -12.52 49.48
N GLU A 326 22.02 -13.40 49.09
CA GLU A 326 22.55 -14.45 49.99
C GLU A 326 23.25 -13.81 51.21
N GLY A 327 22.93 -14.31 52.38
CA GLY A 327 23.49 -13.80 53.64
C GLY A 327 22.91 -12.44 54.13
N TRP A 328 21.88 -11.88 53.48
CA TRP A 328 21.22 -10.69 53.97
C TRP A 328 20.28 -11.01 55.13
N ASP A 329 20.48 -10.29 56.23
CA ASP A 329 19.54 -10.34 57.36
C ASP A 329 18.20 -9.64 57.02
N LYS A 330 17.19 -9.88 57.82
CA LYS A 330 15.85 -9.32 57.61
C LYS A 330 15.85 -7.82 57.56
N SER A 331 16.64 -7.14 58.40
CA SER A 331 16.71 -5.69 58.47
C SER A 331 17.23 -5.09 57.17
N ARG A 332 18.26 -5.70 56.55
CA ARG A 332 18.80 -5.30 55.27
C ARG A 332 17.81 -5.54 54.14
N GLN A 333 17.11 -6.68 54.17
CA GLN A 333 16.08 -7.02 53.21
C GLN A 333 14.93 -5.98 53.26
N ASP A 334 14.44 -5.67 54.47
CA ASP A 334 13.34 -4.71 54.70
C ASP A 334 13.77 -3.29 54.24
N ALA A 335 14.99 -2.86 54.53
CA ALA A 335 15.52 -1.57 54.08
C ALA A 335 15.61 -1.48 52.55
N TYR A 336 16.02 -2.54 51.86
CA TYR A 336 16.09 -2.59 50.42
C TYR A 336 14.70 -2.50 49.78
N LEU A 337 13.74 -3.29 50.28
CA LEU A 337 12.36 -3.26 49.78
C LEU A 337 11.69 -1.90 50.05
N ALA A 338 11.97 -1.26 51.21
CA ALA A 338 11.50 0.07 51.50
C ALA A 338 12.06 1.12 50.50
N GLY A 339 13.33 0.99 50.14
CA GLY A 339 13.92 1.87 49.11
C GLY A 339 13.28 1.71 47.76
N LEU A 340 12.89 0.49 47.37
CA LEU A 340 12.19 0.24 46.11
C LEU A 340 10.76 0.82 46.11
N ALA A 341 10.12 0.95 47.26
CA ALA A 341 8.79 1.50 47.37
C ALA A 341 8.70 3.01 47.03
N ASP A 342 9.83 3.70 47.03
CA ASP A 342 9.93 5.13 46.66
C ASP A 342 10.26 5.32 45.17
N VAL A 343 10.69 4.29 44.48
CA VAL A 343 10.83 4.30 43.00
C VAL A 343 9.45 4.04 42.41
N ASN A 344 9.07 4.82 41.40
CA ASN A 344 7.79 4.61 40.71
C ASN A 344 7.90 5.01 39.25
N THR A 345 8.55 4.15 38.47
CA THR A 345 8.81 4.38 37.05
C THR A 345 7.53 4.27 36.21
N ASP A 346 7.23 5.30 35.46
CA ASP A 346 6.19 5.24 34.43
C ASP A 346 6.80 4.76 33.11
N TRP A 347 6.66 3.48 32.84
CA TRP A 347 7.24 2.86 31.64
C TRP A 347 6.59 3.36 30.34
N TYR A 348 5.36 3.90 30.39
CA TYR A 348 4.76 4.53 29.21
C TYR A 348 5.48 5.84 28.89
N ASP A 349 5.76 6.67 29.87
CA ASP A 349 6.51 7.92 29.66
C ASP A 349 7.97 7.66 29.26
N GLU A 350 8.56 6.56 29.75
CA GLU A 350 9.95 6.19 29.35
C GLU A 350 10.04 5.75 27.90
N LEU A 351 9.06 5.01 27.39
CA LEU A 351 9.11 4.39 26.08
C LEU A 351 8.38 5.18 24.99
N PHE A 352 7.32 5.89 25.33
CA PHE A 352 6.44 6.52 24.36
C PHE A 352 6.51 8.05 24.43
N ARG A 353 6.03 8.67 23.39
CA ARG A 353 5.86 10.12 23.22
C ARG A 353 4.63 10.41 22.38
N ASN A 354 4.15 11.65 22.41
CA ASN A 354 3.14 12.09 21.45
C ASN A 354 3.69 12.00 20.03
N GLY A 355 2.95 11.36 19.14
CA GLY A 355 3.27 11.27 17.73
C GLY A 355 2.89 12.56 17.00
N LEU A 356 3.78 13.06 16.16
CA LEU A 356 3.54 14.24 15.32
C LEU A 356 3.65 13.84 13.85
N ASN A 357 2.58 14.07 13.09
CA ASN A 357 2.59 13.90 11.65
C ASN A 357 2.39 15.26 10.98
N THR A 358 3.30 15.62 10.07
CA THR A 358 3.20 16.81 9.24
C THR A 358 3.30 16.42 7.78
N THR A 359 2.40 16.94 6.96
CA THR A 359 2.39 16.73 5.51
C THR A 359 2.31 18.07 4.81
N HIS A 360 3.19 18.29 3.86
CA HIS A 360 3.25 19.49 3.03
C HIS A 360 3.21 19.08 1.57
N ASN A 361 2.34 19.67 0.80
CA ASN A 361 2.22 19.42 -0.63
C ASN A 361 2.11 20.74 -1.39
N LEU A 362 3.04 20.94 -2.33
CA LEU A 362 3.03 22.07 -3.26
C LEU A 362 2.75 21.56 -4.67
N SER A 363 1.73 22.05 -5.32
CA SER A 363 1.41 21.66 -6.69
C SER A 363 1.22 22.86 -7.61
N ILE A 364 1.60 22.67 -8.87
CA ILE A 364 1.47 23.65 -9.95
C ILE A 364 0.75 22.96 -11.09
N SER A 365 -0.31 23.56 -11.58
CA SER A 365 -1.08 23.05 -12.72
C SER A 365 -1.54 24.16 -13.63
N GLY A 366 -1.71 23.85 -14.92
CA GLY A 366 -2.16 24.83 -15.92
C GLY A 366 -2.03 24.29 -17.33
N GLY A 367 -2.20 25.15 -18.31
CA GLY A 367 -1.98 24.83 -19.72
C GLY A 367 -2.98 25.49 -20.65
N GLY A 368 -2.77 25.30 -21.95
CA GLY A 368 -3.61 25.76 -23.02
C GLY A 368 -4.29 24.64 -23.79
N GLU A 369 -4.75 24.95 -25.01
CA GLU A 369 -5.43 23.97 -25.86
C GLU A 369 -4.53 22.80 -26.30
N LYS A 370 -3.24 23.04 -26.49
CA LYS A 370 -2.30 22.05 -27.03
C LYS A 370 -1.59 21.25 -25.96
N TYR A 371 -1.52 21.73 -24.73
CA TYR A 371 -0.87 21.04 -23.63
C TYR A 371 -1.44 21.46 -22.28
N VAL A 372 -1.49 20.53 -21.36
CA VAL A 372 -1.80 20.77 -19.95
C VAL A 372 -0.79 20.03 -19.08
N TYR A 373 -0.49 20.57 -17.92
CA TYR A 373 0.48 19.99 -17.02
C TYR A 373 0.03 20.06 -15.56
N TYR A 374 0.48 19.10 -14.78
CA TYR A 374 0.38 19.04 -13.33
C TYR A 374 1.71 18.58 -12.77
N THR A 375 2.25 19.29 -11.81
CA THR A 375 3.46 18.89 -11.09
C THR A 375 3.27 19.16 -9.62
N SER A 376 3.66 18.21 -8.77
CA SER A 376 3.60 18.33 -7.31
C SER A 376 4.88 17.85 -6.65
N LEU A 377 5.19 18.49 -5.52
CA LEU A 377 6.24 18.09 -4.58
C LEU A 377 5.58 17.89 -3.21
N GLY A 378 5.73 16.71 -2.66
CA GLY A 378 5.21 16.34 -1.35
C GLY A 378 6.31 16.03 -0.35
N TYR A 379 6.14 16.45 0.89
CA TYR A 379 6.96 16.07 2.04
C TYR A 379 6.05 15.63 3.18
N THR A 380 6.36 14.49 3.77
CA THR A 380 5.68 13.96 4.97
C THR A 380 6.73 13.61 5.99
N LYS A 381 6.57 14.12 7.21
CA LYS A 381 7.32 13.70 8.38
C LYS A 381 6.35 13.13 9.40
N ASN A 382 6.65 11.94 9.90
CA ASN A 382 5.85 11.28 10.92
C ASN A 382 6.76 10.79 12.04
N SER A 383 6.57 11.32 13.24
CA SER A 383 7.22 10.83 14.45
C SER A 383 6.26 9.91 15.19
N GLY A 384 6.65 8.65 15.35
CA GLY A 384 5.82 7.62 15.98
C GLY A 384 5.65 7.79 17.47
N LEU A 385 4.69 7.04 18.01
CA LEU A 385 4.43 6.99 19.45
C LEU A 385 5.62 6.41 20.21
N LEU A 386 6.24 5.35 19.72
CA LEU A 386 7.48 4.82 20.29
C LEU A 386 8.62 5.83 20.06
N LYS A 387 9.36 6.15 21.09
CA LYS A 387 10.56 7.00 20.96
C LYS A 387 11.52 6.41 19.93
N LYS A 388 12.21 7.27 19.15
CA LYS A 388 13.14 6.91 18.05
C LYS A 388 12.50 6.22 16.85
N ASN A 389 11.18 6.13 16.77
CA ASN A 389 10.48 5.65 15.57
C ASN A 389 10.06 6.86 14.73
N ASP A 390 10.76 7.10 13.63
CA ASP A 390 10.57 8.25 12.76
C ASP A 390 10.50 7.81 11.28
N TYR A 391 9.73 8.55 10.49
CA TYR A 391 9.50 8.29 9.08
C TYR A 391 9.43 9.59 8.29
N ASP A 392 10.22 9.68 7.22
CA ASP A 392 10.24 10.79 6.27
C ASP A 392 9.93 10.28 4.87
N ARG A 393 9.10 11.02 4.11
CA ARG A 393 8.78 10.71 2.73
C ARG A 393 8.82 11.96 1.86
N TYR A 394 9.48 11.86 0.73
CA TYR A 394 9.50 12.86 -0.33
C TYR A 394 8.85 12.28 -1.58
N ASN A 395 7.96 13.03 -2.22
CA ASN A 395 7.26 12.63 -3.42
C ASN A 395 7.43 13.68 -4.52
N LEU A 396 7.51 13.20 -5.75
CA LEU A 396 7.43 13.99 -6.98
C LEU A 396 6.39 13.34 -7.89
N THR A 397 5.43 14.13 -8.36
CA THR A 397 4.51 13.73 -9.42
C THR A 397 4.55 14.78 -10.52
N ALA A 398 4.73 14.36 -11.78
CA ALA A 398 4.66 15.25 -12.93
C ALA A 398 3.88 14.55 -14.04
N ASN A 399 2.77 15.17 -14.47
CA ASN A 399 1.91 14.71 -15.54
C ASN A 399 1.78 15.80 -16.60
N MET A 400 1.97 15.44 -17.86
CA MET A 400 1.80 16.32 -18.99
C MET A 400 0.96 15.61 -20.06
N SER A 401 -0.09 16.29 -20.53
CA SER A 401 -0.89 15.84 -21.67
C SER A 401 -0.72 16.84 -22.81
N MET A 402 -0.44 16.35 -24.01
CA MET A 402 -0.22 17.13 -25.20
C MET A 402 -1.16 16.67 -26.31
N ASN A 403 -1.75 17.62 -27.03
CA ASN A 403 -2.55 17.41 -28.23
C ASN A 403 -1.87 18.13 -29.42
N PRO A 404 -0.82 17.52 -30.04
CA PRO A 404 -0.10 18.14 -31.14
C PRO A 404 -1.01 18.50 -32.31
N ASN A 405 -2.02 17.67 -32.53
CA ASN A 405 -3.10 17.88 -33.50
C ASN A 405 -4.40 17.18 -33.01
N LYS A 406 -5.49 17.32 -33.76
CA LYS A 406 -6.80 16.75 -33.42
C LYS A 406 -6.85 15.20 -33.39
N LYS A 407 -5.84 14.53 -33.96
CA LYS A 407 -5.79 13.05 -34.05
C LYS A 407 -4.87 12.40 -33.03
N VAL A 408 -3.96 13.15 -32.42
CA VAL A 408 -2.92 12.60 -31.55
C VAL A 408 -3.01 13.26 -30.18
N LYS A 409 -3.17 12.42 -29.15
CA LYS A 409 -2.97 12.82 -27.76
C LYS A 409 -1.82 12.01 -27.18
N LEU A 410 -0.89 12.70 -26.53
CA LEU A 410 0.26 12.11 -25.85
C LEU A 410 0.16 12.45 -24.35
N ASP A 411 0.23 11.43 -23.50
CA ASP A 411 0.33 11.63 -22.05
C ASP A 411 1.71 11.13 -21.58
N LEU A 412 2.43 11.96 -20.83
CA LEU A 412 3.69 11.65 -20.18
C LEU A 412 3.51 11.80 -18.68
N GLY A 413 4.05 10.85 -17.91
CA GLY A 413 3.98 10.88 -16.45
C GLY A 413 5.28 10.41 -15.83
N VAL A 414 5.67 11.06 -14.76
CA VAL A 414 6.78 10.68 -13.89
C VAL A 414 6.30 10.72 -12.45
N MET A 415 6.52 9.63 -11.73
CA MET A 415 6.30 9.55 -10.29
C MET A 415 7.59 9.12 -9.63
N GLY A 416 8.01 9.83 -8.59
CA GLY A 416 9.17 9.50 -7.77
C GLY A 416 8.83 9.55 -6.29
N SER A 417 9.35 8.61 -5.53
CA SER A 417 9.28 8.63 -4.07
C SER A 417 10.61 8.23 -3.44
N TYR A 418 10.94 8.89 -2.36
CA TYR A 418 12.03 8.54 -1.46
C TYR A 418 11.45 8.48 -0.05
N GLN A 419 11.66 7.35 0.62
CA GLN A 419 11.20 7.11 1.98
C GLN A 419 12.39 6.72 2.84
N TYR A 420 12.44 7.27 4.03
CA TYR A 420 13.40 6.92 5.06
C TYR A 420 12.67 6.63 6.36
N SER A 421 12.91 5.47 6.95
CA SER A 421 12.42 5.14 8.29
C SER A 421 13.57 4.75 9.19
N GLN A 422 13.43 5.08 10.45
CA GLN A 422 14.34 4.71 11.51
C GLN A 422 13.54 4.28 12.73
N SER A 423 13.92 3.15 13.33
CA SER A 423 13.35 2.63 14.57
C SER A 423 14.41 1.85 15.35
N PRO A 424 14.21 1.56 16.63
CA PRO A 424 14.94 0.47 17.29
C PRO A 424 14.69 -0.86 16.59
N ALA A 425 15.67 -1.75 16.55
CA ALA A 425 15.54 -3.09 15.99
C ALA A 425 15.22 -4.08 17.13
N LEU A 426 13.96 -4.15 17.52
CA LEU A 426 13.53 -4.83 18.75
C LEU A 426 13.22 -6.32 18.56
N ASN A 427 13.27 -6.85 17.33
CA ASN A 427 12.96 -8.25 17.00
C ASN A 427 11.64 -8.73 17.64
N SER A 428 11.74 -9.71 18.55
CA SER A 428 10.60 -10.29 19.26
C SER A 428 10.11 -9.49 20.48
N PHE A 429 10.78 -8.38 20.80
CA PHE A 429 10.44 -7.56 21.95
C PHE A 429 9.32 -6.56 21.62
N ASP A 430 8.25 -6.56 22.41
CA ASP A 430 7.15 -5.62 22.29
C ASP A 430 7.19 -4.57 23.41
N PRO A 431 7.52 -3.30 23.10
CA PRO A 431 7.61 -2.22 24.07
C PRO A 431 6.29 -1.92 24.80
N PHE A 432 5.14 -2.12 24.12
CA PHE A 432 3.84 -1.88 24.74
C PHE A 432 3.52 -2.95 25.79
N THR A 433 3.73 -4.21 25.44
CA THR A 433 3.58 -5.32 26.39
C THR A 433 4.54 -5.18 27.58
N TYR A 434 5.77 -4.72 27.32
CA TYR A 434 6.71 -4.43 28.40
C TYR A 434 6.20 -3.32 29.32
N ALA A 435 5.81 -2.16 28.79
CA ALA A 435 5.30 -1.03 29.57
C ALA A 435 4.11 -1.41 30.46
N TYR A 436 3.26 -2.34 29.95
CA TYR A 436 2.10 -2.84 30.70
C TYR A 436 2.47 -3.77 31.85
N ASN A 437 3.48 -4.64 31.64
CA ASN A 437 3.82 -5.70 32.58
C ASN A 437 5.04 -5.39 33.47
N ALA A 438 5.86 -4.42 33.12
CA ALA A 438 7.07 -4.07 33.84
C ALA A 438 6.73 -3.52 35.24
N ASN A 439 7.55 -3.91 36.20
CA ASN A 439 7.33 -3.50 37.58
C ASN A 439 7.72 -2.02 37.79
N PRO A 440 6.90 -1.23 38.45
CA PRO A 440 7.14 0.20 38.67
C PRO A 440 8.32 0.51 39.58
N TYR A 441 8.73 -0.45 40.43
CA TYR A 441 9.91 -0.32 41.30
C TYR A 441 11.23 -0.56 40.59
N GLU A 442 11.22 -0.99 39.34
CA GLU A 442 12.40 -1.08 38.47
C GLU A 442 12.75 0.29 37.90
N SER A 443 14.03 0.60 37.78
CA SER A 443 14.54 1.83 37.18
C SER A 443 15.35 1.50 35.92
N PRO A 444 15.21 2.28 34.83
CA PRO A 444 15.98 2.03 33.62
C PRO A 444 17.47 2.32 33.76
N TYR A 445 17.87 3.16 34.70
CA TYR A 445 19.24 3.61 34.88
C TYR A 445 19.69 3.53 36.34
N ASN A 446 21.00 3.33 36.53
CA ASN A 446 21.68 3.53 37.79
C ASN A 446 21.93 5.03 38.08
N GLU A 447 22.37 5.38 39.25
CA GLU A 447 22.67 6.78 39.64
C GLU A 447 23.77 7.40 38.76
N ASP A 448 24.67 6.60 38.22
CA ASP A 448 25.74 7.05 37.32
C ASP A 448 25.30 7.19 35.86
N GLY A 449 24.01 6.92 35.56
CA GLY A 449 23.45 6.96 34.22
C GLY A 449 23.70 5.70 33.38
N SER A 450 24.36 4.68 33.92
CA SER A 450 24.49 3.39 33.24
C SER A 450 23.19 2.62 33.26
N TYR A 451 23.03 1.67 32.29
CA TYR A 451 21.82 0.85 32.23
C TYR A 451 21.72 -0.08 33.43
N ARG A 452 20.58 -0.05 34.10
CA ARG A 452 20.28 -0.94 35.22
C ARG A 452 19.52 -2.16 34.70
N ALA A 453 19.99 -3.36 35.07
CA ALA A 453 19.29 -4.58 34.73
C ALA A 453 17.89 -4.61 35.39
N ASP A 454 16.86 -4.92 34.61
CA ASP A 454 15.54 -5.29 35.13
C ASP A 454 15.64 -6.73 35.66
N GLU A 455 15.70 -6.85 36.97
CA GLU A 455 15.89 -8.14 37.64
C GLU A 455 14.62 -8.99 37.64
N THR A 456 13.49 -8.35 37.44
CA THR A 456 12.17 -8.99 37.43
C THR A 456 11.62 -9.23 36.04
N TYR A 457 12.37 -8.80 35.00
CA TYR A 457 12.01 -9.10 33.62
C TYR A 457 12.09 -10.58 33.34
N TYR A 458 10.95 -11.13 33.07
CA TYR A 458 10.80 -12.48 32.55
C TYR A 458 10.15 -12.40 31.19
N ALA A 459 10.80 -12.96 30.18
CA ALA A 459 10.15 -13.21 28.91
C ALA A 459 8.96 -14.15 29.16
N LEU A 460 7.77 -13.55 29.23
CA LEU A 460 6.52 -14.26 29.45
C LEU A 460 6.36 -15.35 28.40
N GLY A 461 6.68 -16.59 28.70
CA GLY A 461 6.57 -17.75 27.83
C GLY A 461 7.83 -18.57 27.64
N GLU A 462 9.03 -18.03 27.79
CA GLU A 462 10.27 -18.80 27.67
C GLU A 462 10.58 -19.63 28.94
N TYR A 463 10.09 -19.19 30.07
CA TYR A 463 10.31 -19.85 31.39
C TYR A 463 9.60 -21.20 31.52
N ASN A 464 8.43 -21.34 30.90
CA ASN A 464 7.61 -22.55 31.05
C ASN A 464 8.04 -23.74 30.17
N ASN A 465 8.89 -23.52 29.13
CA ASN A 465 9.22 -24.56 28.15
C ASN A 465 10.61 -25.17 28.30
N ASN A 466 11.48 -24.64 29.15
CA ASN A 466 12.84 -25.14 29.25
C ASN A 466 13.11 -25.83 30.61
N ARG A 467 12.89 -27.16 30.65
CA ARG A 467 13.19 -27.99 31.81
C ARG A 467 14.67 -27.99 32.23
N ASN A 468 15.54 -27.37 31.45
CA ASN A 468 16.99 -27.33 31.68
C ASN A 468 17.52 -26.02 32.27
N ASN A 469 16.65 -25.13 32.72
CA ASN A 469 16.97 -23.96 33.58
C ASN A 469 18.14 -23.05 33.11
N THR A 470 18.44 -23.01 31.85
CA THR A 470 19.43 -22.06 31.30
C THR A 470 18.72 -20.83 30.76
N LYS A 471 18.45 -19.89 31.65
CA LYS A 471 17.96 -18.58 31.30
C LYS A 471 19.01 -17.86 30.43
N VAL A 472 18.70 -17.62 29.17
CA VAL A 472 19.59 -16.88 28.29
C VAL A 472 19.22 -15.41 28.43
N ILE A 473 20.04 -14.69 29.20
CA ILE A 473 19.89 -13.25 29.48
C ILE A 473 21.10 -12.56 28.83
N PRO A 474 20.95 -11.36 28.25
CA PRO A 474 22.05 -10.55 27.77
C PRO A 474 23.12 -10.34 28.83
N ASP A 475 24.37 -10.18 28.42
CA ASP A 475 25.46 -9.78 29.32
C ASP A 475 25.12 -8.46 30.00
N GLY A 476 25.17 -8.44 31.35
CA GLY A 476 24.74 -7.27 32.14
C GLY A 476 23.23 -7.18 32.40
N GLY A 477 22.45 -8.24 32.08
CA GLY A 477 21.02 -8.33 32.30
C GLY A 477 20.19 -7.63 31.24
N PHE A 478 18.88 -7.88 31.25
CA PHE A 478 17.96 -7.18 30.35
C PHE A 478 17.72 -5.73 30.78
N ASN A 479 17.69 -4.81 29.82
CA ASN A 479 17.29 -3.43 30.04
C ASN A 479 16.61 -2.88 28.80
N VAL A 480 15.38 -2.44 28.94
CA VAL A 480 14.57 -1.96 27.80
C VAL A 480 15.14 -0.70 27.15
N MET A 481 15.74 0.20 27.93
CA MET A 481 16.35 1.41 27.35
C MET A 481 17.63 1.10 26.59
N ARG A 482 18.35 0.05 26.99
CA ARG A 482 19.48 -0.47 26.21
C ARG A 482 18.98 -1.03 24.87
N GLU A 483 17.90 -1.84 24.87
CA GLU A 483 17.29 -2.29 23.64
C GLU A 483 16.91 -1.12 22.72
N MET A 484 16.27 -0.10 23.28
CA MET A 484 15.88 1.10 22.52
C MET A 484 17.05 1.93 22.00
N ASN A 485 18.17 1.96 22.71
CA ASN A 485 19.29 2.85 22.41
C ASN A 485 20.40 2.19 21.60
N GLU A 486 20.64 0.90 21.86
CA GLU A 486 21.78 0.15 21.30
C GLU A 486 21.38 -0.74 20.12
N THR A 487 20.12 -0.67 19.71
CA THR A 487 19.66 -1.28 18.47
C THR A 487 19.18 -0.21 17.48
N SER A 488 19.28 -0.52 16.19
CA SER A 488 18.85 0.42 15.15
C SER A 488 18.42 -0.34 13.90
N SER A 489 17.23 -0.05 13.41
CA SER A 489 16.74 -0.45 12.09
C SER A 489 16.54 0.79 11.23
N LYS A 490 17.25 0.89 10.11
CA LYS A 490 17.17 1.99 9.15
C LYS A 490 16.79 1.44 7.78
N ARG A 491 15.74 1.99 7.21
CA ARG A 491 15.29 1.59 5.89
C ARG A 491 15.21 2.78 4.94
N LYS A 492 15.61 2.55 3.70
CA LYS A 492 15.53 3.52 2.60
C LYS A 492 14.84 2.86 1.43
N ASN A 493 13.69 3.40 1.03
CA ASN A 493 12.97 2.97 -0.15
C ASN A 493 13.00 4.09 -1.19
N THR A 494 13.37 3.76 -2.41
CA THR A 494 13.33 4.70 -3.54
C THR A 494 12.53 4.04 -4.66
N SER A 495 11.62 4.78 -5.28
CA SER A 495 10.87 4.28 -6.44
C SER A 495 10.72 5.39 -7.46
N VAL A 496 10.95 5.05 -8.73
CA VAL A 496 10.73 5.97 -9.86
C VAL A 496 9.97 5.22 -10.95
N THR A 497 8.85 5.78 -11.35
CA THR A 497 8.04 5.27 -12.47
C THR A 497 7.96 6.34 -13.55
N VAL A 498 8.30 5.96 -14.77
CA VAL A 498 8.12 6.78 -15.97
C VAL A 498 7.11 6.09 -16.86
N ARG A 499 6.14 6.83 -17.38
CA ARG A 499 5.13 6.32 -18.30
C ARG A 499 4.90 7.26 -19.47
N GLY A 500 4.60 6.69 -20.61
CA GLY A 500 4.16 7.39 -21.79
C GLY A 500 2.95 6.70 -22.40
N SER A 501 1.97 7.44 -22.87
CA SER A 501 0.86 6.89 -23.64
C SER A 501 0.54 7.74 -24.86
N ILE A 502 0.05 7.06 -25.88
CA ILE A 502 -0.42 7.66 -27.12
C ILE A 502 -1.86 7.23 -27.37
N ASP A 503 -2.73 8.16 -27.71
CA ASP A 503 -4.06 7.91 -28.28
C ASP A 503 -4.09 8.52 -29.68
N TYR A 504 -4.17 7.67 -30.70
CA TYR A 504 -4.14 8.05 -32.09
C TYR A 504 -5.47 7.74 -32.78
N SER A 505 -6.24 8.78 -33.08
CA SER A 505 -7.50 8.67 -33.82
C SER A 505 -7.23 8.44 -35.30
N ILE A 506 -7.35 7.20 -35.75
CA ILE A 506 -7.21 6.79 -37.17
C ILE A 506 -8.42 7.34 -37.95
N PHE A 507 -9.61 7.07 -37.42
CA PHE A 507 -10.89 7.61 -37.84
C PHE A 507 -11.63 8.18 -36.63
N SER A 508 -12.75 8.85 -36.84
CA SER A 508 -13.56 9.41 -35.75
C SER A 508 -14.06 8.36 -34.75
N THR A 509 -14.29 7.14 -35.22
CA THR A 509 -14.80 6.01 -34.43
C THR A 509 -13.75 4.97 -34.10
N PHE A 510 -12.54 5.06 -34.66
CA PHE A 510 -11.51 4.01 -34.54
C PHE A 510 -10.16 4.65 -34.18
N ARG A 511 -9.57 4.18 -33.08
CA ARG A 511 -8.33 4.73 -32.55
C ARG A 511 -7.40 3.61 -32.06
N PHE A 512 -6.12 3.91 -32.08
CA PHE A 512 -5.08 3.11 -31.43
C PHE A 512 -4.64 3.76 -30.14
N VAL A 513 -4.60 3.00 -29.06
CA VAL A 513 -4.11 3.44 -27.74
C VAL A 513 -2.91 2.59 -27.36
N GLY A 514 -1.76 3.25 -27.13
CA GLY A 514 -0.52 2.64 -26.70
C GLY A 514 -0.10 3.16 -25.30
N LEU A 515 0.51 2.31 -24.48
CA LEU A 515 1.10 2.65 -23.20
C LEU A 515 2.44 1.92 -23.06
N ALA A 516 3.46 2.67 -22.63
CA ALA A 516 4.74 2.14 -22.19
C ALA A 516 5.06 2.68 -20.80
N SER A 517 5.55 1.84 -19.91
CA SER A 517 6.02 2.26 -18.58
C SER A 517 7.24 1.46 -18.16
N TYR A 518 8.07 2.12 -17.36
CA TYR A 518 9.21 1.53 -16.67
C TYR A 518 9.22 1.99 -15.23
N THR A 519 9.42 1.05 -14.32
CA THR A 519 9.53 1.33 -12.88
C THR A 519 10.83 0.70 -12.37
N ASN A 520 11.59 1.49 -11.63
CA ASN A 520 12.74 1.03 -10.86
C ASN A 520 12.52 1.35 -9.39
N SER A 521 12.71 0.40 -8.50
CA SER A 521 12.62 0.59 -7.05
C SER A 521 13.75 -0.12 -6.33
N SER A 522 14.24 0.50 -5.27
CA SER A 522 15.32 0.00 -4.42
C SER A 522 14.90 0.06 -2.97
N ASN A 523 15.03 -1.05 -2.26
CA ASN A 523 14.81 -1.16 -0.82
C ASN A 523 16.13 -1.53 -0.15
N ARG A 524 16.56 -0.75 0.83
CA ARG A 524 17.77 -0.97 1.61
C ARG A 524 17.45 -0.95 3.08
N LEU A 525 17.58 -2.11 3.72
CA LEU A 525 17.50 -2.29 5.17
C LEU A 525 18.90 -2.37 5.75
N ARG A 526 19.10 -1.73 6.88
CA ARG A 526 20.31 -1.84 7.70
C ARG A 526 19.92 -1.90 9.16
N GLU A 527 20.21 -3.02 9.80
CA GLU A 527 19.96 -3.21 11.23
C GLU A 527 21.27 -3.42 11.98
N ILE A 528 21.35 -2.87 13.16
CA ILE A 528 22.50 -2.98 14.06
C ILE A 528 21.98 -3.46 15.41
N TYR A 529 22.68 -4.45 15.97
CA TYR A 529 22.43 -5.03 17.27
C TYR A 529 23.73 -4.98 18.08
N ASN A 530 23.80 -4.11 19.07
CA ASN A 530 24.98 -4.01 19.92
C ASN A 530 24.97 -5.05 21.04
N VAL A 531 26.15 -5.42 21.53
CA VAL A 531 26.33 -6.35 22.64
C VAL A 531 25.60 -5.87 23.88
N GLY A 532 25.05 -6.81 24.67
CA GLY A 532 24.28 -6.53 25.87
C GLY A 532 22.79 -6.34 25.60
N THR A 533 22.35 -6.40 24.32
CA THR A 533 20.93 -6.36 23.98
C THR A 533 20.36 -7.79 23.81
N LYS A 534 19.08 -7.98 24.16
CA LYS A 534 18.36 -9.22 23.87
C LYS A 534 18.32 -9.47 22.37
N ALA A 535 18.20 -8.41 21.58
CA ALA A 535 18.20 -8.51 20.13
C ALA A 535 19.53 -9.06 19.60
N ALA A 536 20.68 -8.66 20.12
CA ALA A 536 21.99 -9.26 19.78
C ALA A 536 22.06 -10.72 20.20
N LEU A 537 21.56 -11.03 21.38
CA LEU A 537 21.50 -12.38 21.92
C LEU A 537 20.64 -13.32 21.06
N ASP A 538 19.44 -12.89 20.68
CA ASP A 538 18.52 -13.64 19.80
C ASP A 538 19.11 -13.84 18.40
N ASN A 539 19.93 -12.88 17.94
CA ASN A 539 20.59 -12.89 16.65
C ASN A 539 22.00 -13.52 16.65
N ARG A 540 22.44 -14.08 17.80
CA ARG A 540 23.76 -14.72 17.88
C ARG A 540 23.89 -15.91 16.93
N LEU A 541 25.09 -16.17 16.49
CA LEU A 541 25.42 -17.37 15.77
C LEU A 541 25.58 -18.53 16.78
N SER A 542 24.54 -19.32 16.94
CA SER A 542 24.50 -20.47 17.85
C SER A 542 24.26 -21.74 17.06
N VAL A 543 25.07 -22.78 17.32
CA VAL A 543 24.99 -24.06 16.61
C VAL A 543 24.28 -25.13 17.46
N ASP A 544 24.39 -25.05 18.78
CA ASP A 544 23.85 -26.05 19.70
C ASP A 544 23.10 -25.45 20.90
N GLY A 545 22.82 -24.16 20.88
CA GLY A 545 22.20 -23.46 22.01
C GLY A 545 23.12 -23.23 23.21
N SER A 546 24.35 -23.76 23.19
CA SER A 546 25.29 -23.67 24.28
C SER A 546 26.20 -22.44 24.21
N SER A 547 26.37 -21.80 23.05
CA SER A 547 27.19 -20.59 22.96
C SER A 547 26.52 -19.45 23.69
N LYS A 548 27.16 -18.96 24.73
CA LYS A 548 26.71 -17.80 25.51
C LYS A 548 27.33 -16.49 25.03
N LYS A 549 28.27 -16.56 24.09
CA LYS A 549 29.00 -15.37 23.62
C LYS A 549 28.12 -14.53 22.69
N GLU A 550 27.89 -13.32 23.10
CA GLU A 550 27.20 -12.32 22.31
C GLU A 550 28.19 -11.59 21.41
N TYR A 551 27.74 -11.31 20.19
CA TYR A 551 28.47 -10.45 19.25
C TYR A 551 27.54 -9.37 18.79
N ALA A 552 28.01 -8.13 18.74
CA ALA A 552 27.34 -7.11 17.96
C ALA A 552 27.21 -7.59 16.53
N SER A 553 26.11 -7.31 15.89
CA SER A 553 25.91 -7.72 14.50
C SER A 553 25.28 -6.61 13.67
N ILE A 554 25.59 -6.66 12.37
CA ILE A 554 24.96 -5.82 11.35
C ILE A 554 24.29 -6.70 10.32
N LEU A 555 23.00 -6.43 10.07
CA LEU A 555 22.22 -7.04 9.01
C LEU A 555 21.99 -5.99 7.91
N GLN A 556 22.22 -6.38 6.68
CA GLN A 556 21.96 -5.57 5.50
C GLN A 556 21.16 -6.39 4.50
N ASN A 557 20.05 -5.82 4.06
CA ASN A 557 19.25 -6.37 2.98
C ASN A 557 19.06 -5.30 1.92
N HIS A 558 19.35 -5.64 0.68
CA HIS A 558 19.23 -4.74 -0.46
C HIS A 558 18.47 -5.46 -1.57
N ILE A 559 17.34 -4.91 -1.98
CA ILE A 559 16.50 -5.46 -3.03
C ILE A 559 16.26 -4.39 -4.07
N ASP A 560 16.69 -4.65 -5.29
CA ASP A 560 16.41 -3.82 -6.46
C ASP A 560 15.36 -4.52 -7.34
N ASN A 561 14.31 -3.79 -7.68
CA ASN A 561 13.25 -4.28 -8.54
C ASN A 561 13.11 -3.39 -9.77
N GLU A 562 13.06 -4.02 -10.92
CA GLU A 562 12.77 -3.39 -12.20
C GLU A 562 11.52 -3.99 -12.81
N SER A 563 10.68 -3.17 -13.41
CA SER A 563 9.53 -3.66 -14.14
C SER A 563 9.18 -2.78 -15.33
N TYR A 564 8.66 -3.40 -16.36
CA TYR A 564 8.17 -2.70 -17.55
C TYR A 564 6.79 -3.21 -17.95
N THR A 565 6.02 -2.33 -18.58
CA THR A 565 4.75 -2.68 -19.22
C THR A 565 4.69 -2.01 -20.60
N LEU A 566 4.39 -2.82 -21.62
CA LEU A 566 4.09 -2.37 -22.98
C LEU A 566 2.68 -2.87 -23.30
N ARG A 567 1.77 -1.97 -23.65
CA ARG A 567 0.38 -2.28 -23.99
C ARG A 567 -0.05 -1.52 -25.22
N GLY A 568 -0.75 -2.21 -26.12
CA GLY A 568 -1.38 -1.58 -27.29
C GLY A 568 -2.73 -2.21 -27.56
N HIS A 569 -3.73 -1.38 -27.86
CA HIS A 569 -5.03 -1.86 -28.30
C HIS A 569 -5.67 -0.92 -29.31
N PHE A 570 -6.51 -1.48 -30.14
CA PHE A 570 -7.45 -0.74 -30.97
C PHE A 570 -8.76 -0.57 -30.22
N ALA A 571 -9.34 0.61 -30.32
CA ALA A 571 -10.63 0.96 -29.76
C ALA A 571 -11.56 1.43 -30.87
N TYR A 572 -12.78 0.90 -30.85
CA TYR A 572 -13.86 1.29 -31.74
C TYR A 572 -15.05 1.76 -30.91
N ASP A 573 -15.53 2.98 -31.18
CA ASP A 573 -16.71 3.56 -30.52
C ASP A 573 -17.67 4.01 -31.65
N GLY A 574 -18.71 3.24 -31.89
CA GLY A 574 -19.66 3.45 -32.98
C GLY A 574 -21.09 3.62 -32.48
N GLN A 575 -21.83 4.51 -33.14
CA GLN A 575 -23.25 4.71 -32.94
C GLN A 575 -23.99 4.31 -34.22
N PHE A 576 -25.01 3.46 -34.13
CA PHE A 576 -25.81 2.96 -35.25
C PHE A 576 -27.26 3.42 -35.05
N GLY A 577 -27.69 4.42 -35.84
CA GLY A 577 -28.94 5.09 -35.61
C GLY A 577 -28.93 5.91 -34.32
N THR A 578 -30.08 6.11 -33.70
CA THR A 578 -30.24 6.84 -32.43
C THR A 578 -30.12 5.90 -31.21
N ASP A 579 -30.35 4.60 -31.39
CA ASP A 579 -30.66 3.67 -30.33
C ASP A 579 -29.54 2.71 -29.99
N HIS A 580 -28.61 2.48 -30.90
CA HIS A 580 -27.58 1.47 -30.76
C HIS A 580 -26.18 2.12 -30.59
N SER A 581 -25.45 1.73 -29.56
CA SER A 581 -24.05 2.13 -29.39
C SER A 581 -23.21 0.89 -29.06
N LEU A 582 -22.05 0.81 -29.70
CA LEU A 582 -21.11 -0.30 -29.55
C LEU A 582 -19.69 0.25 -29.27
N SER A 583 -19.11 -0.19 -28.18
CA SER A 583 -17.70 0.08 -27.86
C SER A 583 -16.94 -1.24 -27.83
N LEU A 584 -15.85 -1.31 -28.59
CA LEU A 584 -14.98 -2.50 -28.68
C LEU A 584 -13.55 -2.09 -28.37
N ILE A 585 -12.85 -2.92 -27.64
CA ILE A 585 -11.40 -2.84 -27.52
C ILE A 585 -10.80 -4.22 -27.76
N ALA A 586 -9.67 -4.29 -28.46
CA ALA A 586 -8.89 -5.52 -28.64
C ALA A 586 -7.40 -5.19 -28.68
N GLY A 587 -6.57 -5.92 -27.93
CA GLY A 587 -5.17 -5.62 -27.83
C GLY A 587 -4.32 -6.66 -27.15
N ALA A 588 -3.05 -6.28 -26.96
CA ALA A 588 -2.04 -7.11 -26.32
C ALA A 588 -1.27 -6.30 -25.28
N GLU A 589 -0.71 -7.01 -24.30
CA GLU A 589 0.12 -6.46 -23.25
C GLU A 589 1.29 -7.38 -22.95
N LEU A 590 2.48 -6.81 -22.87
CA LEU A 590 3.70 -7.46 -22.44
C LEU A 590 4.17 -6.82 -21.13
N ARG A 591 4.53 -7.63 -20.16
CA ARG A 591 5.08 -7.19 -18.88
C ARG A 591 6.26 -8.06 -18.49
N GLY A 592 7.23 -7.44 -17.84
CA GLY A 592 8.30 -8.14 -17.19
C GLY A 592 8.67 -7.49 -15.88
N SER A 593 9.19 -8.29 -14.96
CA SER A 593 9.82 -7.81 -13.73
C SER A 593 11.04 -8.65 -13.41
N LYS A 594 12.04 -7.98 -12.86
CA LYS A 594 13.26 -8.54 -12.35
C LYS A 594 13.47 -8.04 -10.92
N SER A 595 13.87 -8.93 -10.04
CA SER A 595 14.23 -8.63 -8.65
C SER A 595 15.60 -9.22 -8.36
N ASP A 596 16.53 -8.38 -7.94
CA ASP A 596 17.86 -8.76 -7.47
C ASP A 596 17.95 -8.42 -5.98
N GLY A 597 18.31 -9.39 -5.16
CA GLY A 597 18.43 -9.24 -3.71
C GLY A 597 19.81 -9.64 -3.21
N LEU A 598 20.33 -8.87 -2.27
CA LEU A 598 21.53 -9.16 -1.52
C LEU A 598 21.22 -9.12 -0.03
N TYR A 599 21.42 -10.22 0.66
CA TYR A 599 21.31 -10.33 2.10
C TYR A 599 22.68 -10.59 2.71
N SER A 600 23.03 -9.86 3.76
CA SER A 600 24.29 -10.05 4.48
C SER A 600 24.13 -9.75 5.96
N LYS A 601 24.45 -10.72 6.81
CA LYS A 601 24.56 -10.57 8.26
C LYS A 601 25.99 -10.82 8.67
N ARG A 602 26.62 -9.86 9.33
CA ARG A 602 28.00 -9.92 9.79
C ARG A 602 28.06 -9.69 11.29
N TYR A 603 28.99 -10.35 11.93
CA TYR A 603 29.14 -10.37 13.39
C TYR A 603 30.37 -9.57 13.85
N GLY A 604 30.44 -9.28 15.15
CA GLY A 604 31.49 -8.48 15.76
C GLY A 604 31.60 -7.09 15.13
N TYR A 605 30.46 -6.52 14.75
CA TYR A 605 30.40 -5.22 14.11
C TYR A 605 30.75 -4.11 15.11
N ASP A 606 31.75 -3.32 14.74
CA ASP A 606 32.07 -2.07 15.43
C ASP A 606 31.49 -0.87 14.66
N PRO A 607 30.51 -0.16 15.22
CA PRO A 607 29.85 0.96 14.55
C PRO A 607 30.79 2.18 14.31
N VAL A 608 31.93 2.26 15.04
CA VAL A 608 32.88 3.37 14.90
C VAL A 608 33.82 3.11 13.72
N THR A 609 34.38 1.91 13.63
CA THR A 609 35.36 1.58 12.59
C THR A 609 34.71 0.92 11.36
N GLY A 610 33.51 0.40 11.49
CA GLY A 610 32.82 -0.39 10.46
C GLY A 610 33.37 -1.80 10.28
N ASN A 611 34.33 -2.21 11.11
CA ASN A 611 34.93 -3.54 11.05
C ASN A 611 33.96 -4.62 11.54
N THR A 612 34.19 -5.84 11.08
CA THR A 612 33.46 -7.04 11.50
C THR A 612 34.48 -8.16 11.76
N ILE A 613 34.09 -9.12 12.59
CA ILE A 613 34.89 -10.32 12.83
C ILE A 613 34.08 -11.54 12.44
N THR A 614 34.77 -12.62 12.05
CA THR A 614 34.14 -13.93 11.95
C THR A 614 34.16 -14.56 13.35
N PRO A 615 33.01 -14.81 13.97
CA PRO A 615 32.97 -15.49 15.26
C PRO A 615 33.61 -16.85 15.16
N LEU A 616 34.33 -17.26 16.19
CA LEU A 616 34.87 -18.61 16.31
C LEU A 616 34.02 -19.39 17.31
N PRO A 617 33.94 -20.72 17.18
CA PRO A 617 33.33 -21.58 18.20
C PRO A 617 34.02 -21.38 19.56
N ASP A 618 33.25 -21.48 20.65
CA ASP A 618 33.79 -21.25 22.01
C ASP A 618 34.95 -22.19 22.35
N SER A 619 35.06 -23.36 21.73
CA SER A 619 36.14 -24.28 21.86
C SER A 619 36.49 -24.96 20.54
N PRO A 620 37.34 -24.31 19.70
CA PRO A 620 37.66 -24.81 18.36
C PRO A 620 38.27 -26.23 18.39
N ASP A 621 39.04 -26.53 19.40
CA ASP A 621 39.75 -27.83 19.57
C ASP A 621 38.89 -28.92 20.14
N GLY A 622 37.73 -28.63 20.72
CA GLY A 622 36.82 -29.58 21.36
C GLY A 622 35.47 -29.74 20.64
N VAL A 623 35.23 -28.99 19.55
CA VAL A 623 33.94 -29.08 18.81
C VAL A 623 33.97 -30.28 17.89
N GLY A 624 33.08 -31.24 18.10
CA GLY A 624 32.95 -32.39 17.19
C GLY A 624 32.62 -31.93 15.76
N TYR A 625 33.04 -32.75 14.80
CA TYR A 625 32.87 -32.47 13.36
C TYR A 625 31.45 -32.02 12.94
N GLU A 626 30.41 -32.64 13.45
CA GLU A 626 29.05 -32.30 13.12
C GLU A 626 28.62 -30.88 13.62
N LYS A 627 29.13 -30.49 14.78
CA LYS A 627 28.91 -29.13 15.32
C LYS A 627 29.65 -28.08 14.54
N LEU A 628 30.90 -28.32 14.14
CA LEU A 628 31.68 -27.44 13.30
C LEU A 628 31.01 -27.26 11.93
N LYS A 629 30.53 -28.34 11.34
CA LYS A 629 29.79 -28.36 10.09
C LYS A 629 28.52 -27.51 10.18
N ALA A 630 27.72 -27.71 11.22
CA ALA A 630 26.49 -26.94 11.43
C ALA A 630 26.81 -25.44 11.65
N TYR A 631 27.93 -25.12 12.33
CA TYR A 631 28.40 -23.75 12.51
C TYR A 631 28.80 -23.08 11.18
N LEU A 632 29.57 -23.76 10.36
CA LEU A 632 29.98 -23.27 9.05
C LEU A 632 28.77 -23.08 8.12
N ALA A 633 27.83 -24.01 8.13
CA ALA A 633 26.59 -23.89 7.38
C ALA A 633 25.72 -22.69 7.83
N ALA A 634 25.64 -22.43 9.15
CA ALA A 634 24.93 -21.27 9.69
C ALA A 634 25.62 -19.95 9.34
N LEU A 635 26.97 -19.94 9.29
CA LEU A 635 27.74 -18.78 8.87
C LEU A 635 27.57 -18.50 7.37
N ASP A 636 27.60 -19.53 6.54
CA ASP A 636 27.36 -19.43 5.10
C ASP A 636 25.92 -18.93 4.80
N ALA A 637 24.94 -19.47 5.52
CA ALA A 637 23.55 -19.02 5.41
C ALA A 637 23.32 -17.57 5.90
N SER A 638 24.33 -16.93 6.51
CA SER A 638 24.22 -15.55 6.98
C SER A 638 24.35 -14.51 5.86
N SER A 639 24.72 -14.89 4.65
CA SER A 639 24.77 -14.05 3.47
C SER A 639 24.31 -14.82 2.24
N GLY A 640 23.77 -14.10 1.26
CA GLY A 640 23.32 -14.72 0.03
C GLY A 640 22.78 -13.71 -0.95
N GLU A 641 22.66 -14.17 -2.18
CA GLU A 641 22.05 -13.43 -3.27
C GLU A 641 20.74 -14.14 -3.68
N SER A 642 19.77 -13.36 -4.09
CA SER A 642 18.53 -13.86 -4.66
C SER A 642 18.28 -13.17 -5.98
N TRP A 643 17.76 -13.94 -6.94
CA TRP A 643 17.41 -13.42 -8.24
C TRP A 643 16.09 -14.01 -8.69
N SER A 644 15.21 -13.19 -9.21
CA SER A 644 13.97 -13.66 -9.81
C SER A 644 13.57 -12.83 -11.02
N GLU A 645 13.04 -13.48 -12.05
CA GLU A 645 12.52 -12.83 -13.23
C GLU A 645 11.17 -13.43 -13.60
N GLN A 646 10.21 -12.57 -13.94
CA GLN A 646 8.87 -12.97 -14.37
C GLN A 646 8.48 -12.23 -15.64
N ARG A 647 7.91 -12.95 -16.59
CA ARG A 647 7.44 -12.41 -17.87
C ARG A 647 6.01 -12.84 -18.13
N PHE A 648 5.22 -11.89 -18.64
CA PHE A 648 3.81 -12.09 -18.97
C PHE A 648 3.53 -11.60 -20.39
N ALA A 649 2.73 -12.38 -21.12
CA ALA A 649 2.17 -11.98 -22.40
C ALA A 649 0.65 -12.18 -22.33
N SER A 650 -0.11 -11.18 -22.73
CA SER A 650 -1.56 -11.21 -22.61
C SER A 650 -2.23 -10.69 -23.86
N PHE A 651 -3.37 -11.30 -24.20
CA PHE A 651 -4.25 -10.85 -25.28
C PHE A 651 -5.64 -10.64 -24.70
N TYR A 652 -6.29 -9.54 -25.05
CA TYR A 652 -7.60 -9.19 -24.48
C TYR A 652 -8.52 -8.54 -25.48
N ALA A 653 -9.82 -8.72 -25.26
CA ALA A 653 -10.89 -8.04 -25.96
C ALA A 653 -12.04 -7.74 -25.00
N SER A 654 -12.74 -6.63 -25.23
CA SER A 654 -13.97 -6.28 -24.51
C SER A 654 -14.95 -5.62 -25.46
N ALA A 655 -16.21 -5.94 -25.30
CA ALA A 655 -17.33 -5.37 -26.05
C ALA A 655 -18.39 -4.86 -25.07
N ASP A 656 -18.84 -3.65 -25.28
CA ASP A 656 -19.98 -3.06 -24.59
C ASP A 656 -21.02 -2.64 -25.61
N TYR A 657 -22.22 -3.18 -25.49
CA TYR A 657 -23.35 -2.84 -26.33
C TYR A 657 -24.43 -2.18 -25.52
N TYR A 658 -24.96 -1.10 -26.02
CA TYR A 658 -26.01 -0.30 -25.40
C TYR A 658 -27.18 -0.16 -26.38
N PHE A 659 -28.38 -0.50 -25.92
CA PHE A 659 -29.62 -0.29 -26.65
C PHE A 659 -30.47 0.72 -25.90
N GLN A 660 -30.72 1.90 -26.51
CA GLN A 660 -31.48 3.02 -25.95
C GLN A 660 -31.04 3.47 -24.54
N ASN A 661 -29.80 3.18 -24.13
CA ASN A 661 -29.34 3.33 -22.75
C ASN A 661 -30.17 2.57 -21.70
N ARG A 662 -31.15 1.72 -22.14
CA ARG A 662 -32.01 0.90 -21.29
C ARG A 662 -31.39 -0.47 -21.03
N TYR A 663 -30.87 -1.10 -22.08
CA TYR A 663 -30.28 -2.44 -22.00
C TYR A 663 -28.80 -2.36 -22.32
N ILE A 664 -28.01 -2.92 -21.44
CA ILE A 664 -26.54 -2.89 -21.53
C ILE A 664 -26.07 -4.33 -21.47
N VAL A 665 -25.20 -4.73 -22.38
CA VAL A 665 -24.50 -6.01 -22.37
C VAL A 665 -23.01 -5.74 -22.46
N ASN A 666 -22.25 -6.32 -21.55
CA ASN A 666 -20.80 -6.27 -21.53
C ASN A 666 -20.25 -7.69 -21.64
N ALA A 667 -19.28 -7.90 -22.50
CA ALA A 667 -18.52 -9.14 -22.59
C ALA A 667 -17.03 -8.82 -22.61
N SER A 668 -16.24 -9.56 -21.85
CA SER A 668 -14.79 -9.44 -21.91
C SER A 668 -14.12 -10.82 -21.96
N PHE A 669 -13.00 -10.86 -22.63
CA PHE A 669 -12.14 -12.03 -22.76
C PHE A 669 -10.69 -11.58 -22.59
N ARG A 670 -9.91 -12.36 -21.85
CA ARG A 670 -8.46 -12.17 -21.72
C ARG A 670 -7.79 -13.52 -21.54
N THR A 671 -6.68 -13.71 -22.19
CA THR A 671 -5.80 -14.85 -21.95
C THR A 671 -4.43 -14.35 -21.54
N ASP A 672 -3.91 -14.88 -20.43
CA ASP A 672 -2.62 -14.50 -19.87
C ASP A 672 -1.68 -15.69 -19.90
N GLY A 673 -0.51 -15.50 -20.47
CA GLY A 673 0.62 -16.42 -20.39
C GLY A 673 1.67 -15.92 -19.40
N SER A 674 2.28 -16.84 -18.65
CA SER A 674 3.34 -16.50 -17.67
C SER A 674 4.44 -17.52 -17.66
N SER A 675 5.69 -17.06 -17.45
CA SER A 675 6.85 -17.93 -17.22
C SER A 675 6.76 -18.77 -15.93
N ASN A 676 5.82 -18.45 -15.02
CA ASN A 676 5.68 -19.12 -13.71
C ASN A 676 4.81 -20.37 -13.77
N PHE A 677 4.30 -20.78 -14.94
CA PHE A 677 3.44 -21.95 -15.08
C PHE A 677 4.06 -23.02 -15.95
N GLY A 678 3.57 -24.24 -15.75
CA GLY A 678 4.02 -25.40 -16.51
C GLY A 678 3.80 -25.22 -17.99
N SER A 679 4.69 -25.83 -18.80
CA SER A 679 4.69 -25.73 -20.27
C SER A 679 3.34 -26.05 -20.91
N ASP A 680 2.59 -26.99 -20.31
CA ASP A 680 1.31 -27.45 -20.83
C ASP A 680 0.12 -26.56 -20.46
N LYS A 681 0.30 -25.63 -19.51
CA LYS A 681 -0.75 -24.76 -18.95
C LYS A 681 -0.35 -23.31 -18.81
N GLN A 682 0.55 -22.83 -19.65
CA GLN A 682 1.08 -21.45 -19.59
C GLN A 682 0.00 -20.38 -19.75
N PHE A 683 -0.97 -20.61 -20.67
CA PHE A 683 -2.03 -19.65 -20.95
C PHE A 683 -3.31 -19.98 -20.18
N ASN A 684 -3.88 -18.98 -19.55
CA ASN A 684 -5.13 -19.08 -18.80
C ASN A 684 -6.20 -18.15 -19.39
N PRO A 685 -7.24 -18.68 -20.06
CA PRO A 685 -8.33 -17.87 -20.53
C PRO A 685 -9.29 -17.51 -19.39
N ASN A 686 -9.61 -16.22 -19.30
CA ASN A 686 -10.59 -15.62 -18.41
C ASN A 686 -11.65 -14.92 -19.27
N TRP A 687 -12.88 -14.91 -18.82
CA TRP A 687 -13.96 -14.22 -19.50
C TRP A 687 -15.00 -13.72 -18.49
N SER A 688 -15.74 -12.71 -18.90
CA SER A 688 -16.90 -12.27 -18.15
C SER A 688 -18.03 -11.85 -19.09
N LEU A 689 -19.24 -11.99 -18.59
CA LEU A 689 -20.48 -11.53 -19.22
C LEU A 689 -21.29 -10.79 -18.18
N GLY A 690 -21.78 -9.62 -18.54
CA GLY A 690 -22.66 -8.82 -17.69
C GLY A 690 -23.82 -8.25 -18.50
N ALA A 691 -24.96 -8.11 -17.86
CA ALA A 691 -26.11 -7.41 -18.39
C ALA A 691 -26.65 -6.43 -17.36
N ALA A 692 -27.14 -5.27 -17.83
CA ALA A 692 -27.87 -4.33 -16.98
C ALA A 692 -29.14 -3.86 -17.70
N TRP A 693 -30.17 -3.68 -16.90
CA TRP A 693 -31.45 -3.14 -17.33
C TRP A 693 -31.78 -1.90 -16.52
N ASN A 694 -31.76 -0.74 -17.17
CA ASN A 694 -32.15 0.52 -16.59
C ASN A 694 -33.67 0.66 -16.58
N ILE A 695 -34.32 0.05 -15.61
CA ILE A 695 -35.77 -0.02 -15.48
C ILE A 695 -36.39 1.38 -15.41
N SER A 696 -35.72 2.32 -14.77
CA SER A 696 -36.18 3.71 -14.66
C SER A 696 -36.34 4.43 -16.01
N GLU A 697 -35.67 3.94 -17.08
CA GLU A 697 -35.74 4.52 -18.42
C GLU A 697 -36.91 3.93 -19.26
N GLU A 698 -37.66 2.97 -18.71
CA GLU A 698 -38.82 2.40 -19.38
C GLU A 698 -40.03 3.35 -19.33
N GLU A 699 -40.85 3.32 -20.36
CA GLU A 699 -42.06 4.15 -20.47
C GLU A 699 -43.05 3.93 -19.33
N PHE A 700 -43.20 2.69 -18.87
CA PHE A 700 -44.09 2.36 -17.75
C PHE A 700 -43.63 2.97 -16.41
N MET A 701 -42.35 3.36 -16.28
CA MET A 701 -41.80 4.01 -15.10
C MET A 701 -41.99 5.52 -15.10
N ALA A 702 -42.43 6.13 -16.20
CA ALA A 702 -42.52 7.59 -16.34
C ALA A 702 -43.30 8.28 -15.21
N LYS A 703 -44.39 7.64 -14.71
CA LYS A 703 -45.18 8.15 -13.60
C LYS A 703 -44.48 8.05 -12.24
N LEU A 704 -43.54 7.13 -12.09
CA LEU A 704 -42.81 6.90 -10.84
C LEU A 704 -41.45 7.66 -10.79
N LYS A 705 -40.99 8.19 -11.93
CA LYS A 705 -39.69 8.96 -12.02
C LYS A 705 -39.55 10.06 -10.96
N PRO A 706 -40.56 10.84 -10.56
CA PRO A 706 -40.41 11.85 -9.52
C PRO A 706 -40.04 11.28 -8.14
N VAL A 707 -40.41 10.05 -7.86
CA VAL A 707 -40.13 9.36 -6.59
C VAL A 707 -38.98 8.38 -6.73
N LEU A 708 -39.00 7.52 -7.76
CA LEU A 708 -37.99 6.50 -8.06
C LEU A 708 -37.31 6.91 -9.39
N ASN A 709 -36.35 7.76 -9.29
CA ASN A 709 -35.69 8.35 -10.45
C ASN A 709 -34.56 7.46 -11.01
N ARG A 710 -34.05 6.52 -10.24
CA ARG A 710 -33.14 5.49 -10.70
C ARG A 710 -33.55 4.11 -10.21
N LEU A 711 -33.59 3.14 -11.11
CA LEU A 711 -33.73 1.74 -10.81
C LEU A 711 -33.03 0.93 -11.89
N THR A 712 -31.95 0.26 -11.52
CA THR A 712 -31.14 -0.55 -12.43
C THR A 712 -30.94 -1.94 -11.85
N LEU A 713 -31.30 -2.97 -12.60
CA LEU A 713 -30.98 -4.36 -12.31
C LEU A 713 -29.70 -4.75 -13.06
N ARG A 714 -28.75 -5.35 -12.36
CA ARG A 714 -27.49 -5.81 -12.94
C ARG A 714 -27.26 -7.28 -12.62
N VAL A 715 -26.87 -8.04 -13.62
CA VAL A 715 -26.46 -9.44 -13.46
C VAL A 715 -25.10 -9.61 -14.14
N ALA A 716 -24.17 -10.27 -13.49
CA ALA A 716 -22.86 -10.54 -14.08
C ALA A 716 -22.30 -11.88 -13.62
N THR A 717 -21.56 -12.53 -14.50
CA THR A 717 -20.82 -13.75 -14.20
C THR A 717 -19.49 -13.77 -14.96
N GLY A 718 -18.51 -14.49 -14.43
CA GLY A 718 -17.23 -14.63 -15.11
C GLY A 718 -16.21 -15.40 -14.28
N PHE A 719 -15.03 -15.53 -14.86
CA PHE A 719 -13.88 -16.15 -14.24
C PHE A 719 -12.72 -15.14 -14.16
N THR A 720 -12.06 -15.13 -13.03
CA THR A 720 -10.77 -14.47 -12.82
C THR A 720 -9.76 -15.50 -12.33
N GLY A 721 -8.49 -15.26 -12.56
CA GLY A 721 -7.42 -16.13 -12.09
C GLY A 721 -6.66 -15.55 -10.90
N ASN A 722 -5.88 -16.40 -10.24
CA ASN A 722 -4.87 -16.02 -9.27
C ASN A 722 -3.57 -16.76 -9.50
N ILE A 723 -2.46 -16.16 -9.09
CA ILE A 723 -1.11 -16.72 -9.22
C ILE A 723 -0.62 -17.13 -7.84
N CYS A 724 -0.27 -18.40 -7.67
CA CYS A 724 0.52 -18.81 -6.52
C CYS A 724 2.01 -18.65 -6.88
N ARG A 725 2.70 -17.73 -6.23
CA ARG A 725 4.11 -17.39 -6.50
C ARG A 725 5.10 -18.26 -5.71
N THR A 726 4.63 -18.98 -4.70
CA THR A 726 5.45 -19.81 -3.82
C THR A 726 5.81 -21.17 -4.41
N VAL A 727 5.34 -21.46 -5.63
CA VAL A 727 5.58 -22.71 -6.34
C VAL A 727 6.21 -22.45 -7.68
N SER A 728 7.09 -23.35 -8.13
CA SER A 728 7.74 -23.32 -9.43
C SER A 728 7.33 -24.53 -10.26
N PRO A 729 7.11 -24.36 -11.59
CA PRO A 729 6.90 -25.50 -12.48
C PRO A 729 8.19 -26.24 -12.79
N GLN A 730 9.35 -25.68 -12.45
CA GLN A 730 10.66 -26.20 -12.77
C GLN A 730 11.17 -27.16 -11.70
N LEU A 731 12.08 -28.05 -12.09
CA LEU A 731 12.87 -28.82 -11.17
C LEU A 731 13.74 -27.89 -10.33
N ILE A 732 13.59 -27.94 -9.00
CA ILE A 732 14.45 -27.20 -8.08
C ILE A 732 15.37 -28.18 -7.38
N ILE A 733 16.67 -27.96 -7.56
CA ILE A 733 17.73 -28.71 -6.91
C ILE A 733 18.46 -27.76 -5.94
N SER A 734 18.54 -28.15 -4.68
CA SER A 734 19.39 -27.49 -3.72
C SER A 734 20.75 -28.23 -3.70
N TYR A 735 21.81 -27.51 -3.94
CA TYR A 735 23.15 -28.03 -3.84
C TYR A 735 23.68 -27.74 -2.42
N TYR A 736 24.38 -28.72 -1.86
CA TYR A 736 25.02 -28.59 -0.55
C TYR A 736 26.29 -29.42 -0.53
N ASP A 737 27.22 -29.01 0.31
CA ASP A 737 28.43 -29.76 0.55
C ASP A 737 28.16 -30.88 1.54
N ASP A 738 28.30 -32.14 1.10
CA ASP A 738 28.20 -33.30 1.98
C ASP A 738 29.60 -33.64 2.51
N TYR A 739 29.84 -33.26 3.77
CA TYR A 739 31.10 -33.50 4.46
C TYR A 739 31.16 -34.92 5.05
N ARG A 740 30.40 -35.88 4.52
CA ARG A 740 30.57 -37.29 5.01
C ARG A 740 31.98 -37.72 4.84
N ASN A 741 32.52 -38.25 5.95
CA ASN A 741 33.93 -38.62 6.12
C ASN A 741 34.25 -39.91 5.36
N ILE A 742 34.05 -39.90 4.04
CA ILE A 742 34.51 -40.97 3.15
C ILE A 742 35.78 -40.39 2.49
N SER A 743 36.92 -40.69 3.08
CA SER A 743 38.26 -40.42 2.50
C SER A 743 38.66 -38.94 2.44
N ASN A 744 38.30 -38.09 3.43
CA ASN A 744 38.68 -36.67 3.48
C ASN A 744 38.31 -35.82 2.27
N HIS A 745 37.29 -36.18 1.52
CA HIS A 745 36.82 -35.39 0.38
C HIS A 745 35.46 -34.77 0.66
N THR A 746 35.29 -33.50 0.26
CA THR A 746 34.00 -32.82 0.25
C THR A 746 33.28 -33.15 -1.06
N TYR A 747 32.08 -33.64 -0.97
CA TYR A 747 31.24 -33.92 -2.14
C TYR A 747 30.18 -32.88 -2.27
N HIS A 748 30.08 -32.26 -3.44
CA HIS A 748 28.94 -31.45 -3.80
C HIS A 748 27.78 -32.37 -4.17
N THR A 749 26.73 -32.34 -3.38
CA THR A 749 25.53 -33.15 -3.62
C THR A 749 24.34 -32.26 -3.94
N GLY A 750 23.47 -32.76 -4.80
CA GLY A 750 22.21 -32.11 -5.13
C GLY A 750 21.01 -32.88 -4.57
N LYS A 751 20.14 -32.18 -3.86
CA LYS A 751 18.85 -32.73 -3.43
C LYS A 751 17.73 -32.09 -4.22
N VAL A 752 16.85 -32.89 -4.80
CA VAL A 752 15.61 -32.38 -5.41
C VAL A 752 14.73 -31.84 -4.30
N VAL A 753 14.50 -30.54 -4.34
CA VAL A 753 13.61 -29.82 -3.39
C VAL A 753 12.19 -29.80 -3.92
N SER A 754 12.04 -29.58 -5.25
CA SER A 754 10.75 -29.62 -5.92
C SER A 754 10.88 -30.36 -7.24
N PRO A 755 10.09 -31.41 -7.49
CA PRO A 755 10.02 -32.05 -8.80
C PRO A 755 9.38 -31.09 -9.83
N PRO A 756 9.66 -31.28 -11.13
CA PRO A 756 9.04 -30.46 -12.17
C PRO A 756 7.53 -30.72 -12.24
N ASN A 757 6.74 -29.68 -12.42
CA ASN A 757 5.30 -29.79 -12.62
C ASN A 757 4.84 -29.07 -13.89
N PRO A 758 4.86 -29.72 -15.06
CA PRO A 758 4.44 -29.12 -16.33
C PRO A 758 2.95 -28.78 -16.37
N ASN A 759 2.16 -29.37 -15.46
CA ASN A 759 0.71 -29.12 -15.32
C ASN A 759 0.36 -28.03 -14.30
N LEU A 760 1.36 -27.40 -13.68
CA LEU A 760 1.10 -26.30 -12.77
C LEU A 760 0.29 -25.21 -13.47
N ARG A 761 -0.87 -24.88 -12.93
CA ARG A 761 -1.83 -23.96 -13.52
C ARG A 761 -2.30 -22.89 -12.56
N TRP A 762 -2.98 -21.92 -13.12
CA TRP A 762 -3.61 -20.82 -12.40
C TRP A 762 -4.77 -21.31 -11.52
N GLU A 763 -4.90 -20.70 -10.36
CA GLU A 763 -6.15 -20.78 -9.60
C GLU A 763 -7.24 -20.05 -10.36
N LYS A 764 -8.48 -20.56 -10.36
CA LYS A 764 -9.64 -19.96 -11.03
C LYS A 764 -10.74 -19.66 -10.03
N THR A 765 -11.20 -18.41 -10.04
CA THR A 765 -12.35 -17.98 -9.23
C THR A 765 -13.51 -17.61 -10.13
N GLN A 766 -14.61 -18.33 -9.97
CA GLN A 766 -15.91 -18.01 -10.57
C GLN A 766 -16.63 -17.00 -9.68
N ASP A 767 -17.17 -15.96 -10.28
CA ASP A 767 -18.00 -14.95 -9.61
C ASP A 767 -19.37 -14.89 -10.31
N VAL A 768 -20.45 -14.90 -9.53
CA VAL A 768 -21.82 -14.66 -10.00
C VAL A 768 -22.43 -13.58 -9.12
N LYS A 769 -23.04 -12.58 -9.73
CA LYS A 769 -23.59 -11.43 -9.03
C LYS A 769 -24.95 -11.03 -9.57
N VAL A 770 -25.83 -10.62 -8.66
CA VAL A 770 -27.05 -9.87 -8.94
C VAL A 770 -27.05 -8.61 -8.07
N ALA A 771 -27.35 -7.45 -8.66
CA ALA A 771 -27.39 -6.18 -7.95
C ALA A 771 -28.61 -5.36 -8.38
N LEU A 772 -29.21 -4.68 -7.42
CA LEU A 772 -30.26 -3.70 -7.62
C LEU A 772 -29.77 -2.34 -7.12
N ASP A 773 -29.70 -1.39 -8.04
CA ASP A 773 -29.26 -0.01 -7.77
C ASP A 773 -30.48 0.90 -7.85
N PHE A 774 -30.72 1.73 -6.84
CA PHE A 774 -31.89 2.59 -6.77
C PHE A 774 -31.54 4.01 -6.30
N GLY A 775 -32.30 4.96 -6.79
CA GLY A 775 -32.27 6.35 -6.35
C GLY A 775 -33.70 6.88 -6.18
N LEU A 776 -33.97 7.48 -5.03
CA LEU A 776 -35.27 7.98 -4.63
C LEU A 776 -35.23 9.50 -4.36
N PHE A 777 -36.33 10.18 -4.61
CA PHE A 777 -36.54 11.59 -4.25
C PHE A 777 -35.47 12.53 -4.84
N ASN A 778 -35.22 12.42 -6.15
CA ASN A 778 -34.14 13.13 -6.85
C ASN A 778 -32.77 12.86 -6.24
N GLU A 779 -32.44 11.56 -6.10
CA GLU A 779 -31.13 11.05 -5.57
C GLU A 779 -30.83 11.46 -4.11
N ARG A 780 -31.83 11.92 -3.34
CA ARG A 780 -31.65 12.18 -1.91
C ARG A 780 -31.41 10.91 -1.08
N LEU A 781 -31.96 9.80 -1.54
CA LEU A 781 -31.72 8.47 -0.99
C LEU A 781 -31.24 7.57 -2.11
N THR A 782 -30.00 7.16 -2.06
CA THR A 782 -29.41 6.22 -3.03
C THR A 782 -28.93 4.97 -2.32
N GLY A 783 -29.00 3.84 -3.00
CA GLY A 783 -28.52 2.59 -2.44
C GLY A 783 -28.30 1.54 -3.50
N ILE A 784 -27.45 0.57 -3.14
CA ILE A 784 -27.15 -0.62 -3.95
C ILE A 784 -27.30 -1.84 -3.04
N VAL A 785 -28.11 -2.81 -3.46
CA VAL A 785 -28.19 -4.11 -2.83
C VAL A 785 -27.55 -5.12 -3.75
N GLU A 786 -26.52 -5.80 -3.27
CA GLU A 786 -25.76 -6.79 -4.05
C GLU A 786 -25.79 -8.15 -3.37
N ALA A 787 -26.11 -9.20 -4.14
CA ALA A 787 -25.90 -10.59 -3.78
C ALA A 787 -24.84 -11.18 -4.71
N TYR A 788 -23.86 -11.88 -4.14
CA TYR A 788 -22.82 -12.52 -4.93
C TYR A 788 -22.42 -13.89 -4.38
N TYR A 789 -21.96 -14.73 -5.28
CA TYR A 789 -21.45 -16.07 -4.97
C TYR A 789 -20.09 -16.24 -5.65
N ARG A 790 -19.08 -16.67 -4.89
CA ARG A 790 -17.72 -16.95 -5.37
C ARG A 790 -17.36 -18.41 -5.12
N LYS A 791 -16.69 -19.00 -6.11
CA LYS A 791 -16.15 -20.36 -6.02
C LYS A 791 -14.76 -20.43 -6.64
N SER A 792 -13.76 -20.70 -5.82
CA SER A 792 -12.40 -20.94 -6.30
C SER A 792 -12.17 -22.42 -6.57
N LYS A 793 -11.45 -22.71 -7.66
CA LYS A 793 -11.03 -24.05 -8.11
C LYS A 793 -9.55 -24.04 -8.41
N ASP A 794 -8.95 -25.23 -8.44
CA ASP A 794 -7.52 -25.42 -8.73
C ASP A 794 -6.62 -24.65 -7.76
N VAL A 795 -7.09 -24.51 -6.50
CA VAL A 795 -6.37 -23.79 -5.44
C VAL A 795 -5.12 -24.58 -5.09
N VAL A 796 -3.98 -23.90 -5.10
CA VAL A 796 -2.67 -24.51 -4.80
C VAL A 796 -2.47 -24.62 -3.29
N THR A 797 -2.02 -25.78 -2.83
CA THR A 797 -1.64 -26.00 -1.44
C THR A 797 -0.37 -26.84 -1.35
N ARG A 798 0.36 -26.73 -0.27
CA ARG A 798 1.50 -27.59 0.01
C ARG A 798 1.01 -28.90 0.61
N VAL A 799 1.45 -30.01 0.05
CA VAL A 799 1.21 -31.34 0.60
C VAL A 799 2.55 -31.91 1.00
N SER A 800 2.69 -32.30 2.27
CA SER A 800 3.83 -33.07 2.71
C SER A 800 3.67 -34.49 2.18
N VAL A 801 4.55 -34.88 1.27
CA VAL A 801 4.66 -36.30 0.86
C VAL A 801 5.53 -36.97 1.91
N LEU A 802 4.95 -37.93 2.62
CA LEU A 802 5.65 -38.76 3.62
C LEU A 802 6.71 -39.64 2.96
#